data_6c69b2c6ddb92358bf39538c5fd53253
#
_entry.id   6c69b2c6ddb92358bf39538c5fd53253
#
_cell.length_a   1.000
_cell.length_b   1.000
_cell.length_c   1.000
_cell.angle_alpha   90.00
_cell.angle_beta   90.00
_cell.angle_gamma   90.00
#
_symmetry.space_group_name_H-M   'P 1'
#
loop_
_entity.id
_entity.type
_entity.pdbx_description
1 polymer ?
#
loop_
_entity_poly.entity_id
_entity_poly.type
_entity_poly.pdbx_seq_one_letter_code
_entity_poly.pdbx_strand_id
1 'polypeptide(L)'
;MLSLLLVSLGSLAVAQGHTTLAPKKFLTLPLGQITRQVGCMTSSCADERAGGARARILQMGGGYGLGRRERAYSYLEEAGSYWFNAMVPNGVLGTRRPINEKTREFLDYVLATQDASGGSAPRSARTSAPAVGQVPFMIGAIQMTEAYPEVTDQVVAALHKFVPLANAMLKAGNGTDEWAATRWEDFVFVLQWLYDNHPNGQEALLVDTMKESKWSGIPWELVFSEEFFPKVEAEKLENPFPELSWHGVNMAEGLKALPATYRFTHNQSDLDVASKGWDMLFKYHGRPSGAFAADEYLAGLEAVRGTELCLVVEAMFSGSFLYQVIGDLKFADQVERMAYNALPATLTGDMWARQYLQQQNQVASKNMTPNPFPEDGPYSNVFGLEPNYPCCTVDFPQGFPKFATNSFLVTPDRAALVHLYLGPFEAAAVLAGDNAVSAKVETLYPFGDTLTTTISATKPFTYFTRIPSWVTAGTVSVNGAPAEALAPNENGLHAVAVGAGVTTLVFELPAEIRIENRPHGSVAVHRGALNYAFDIPRHEKQLAAHPLEPRAVDLELLPAEWDAWQLAIDPSTLAFSNANANANANAHRTLPSPIFDAGRPPVTLTVAACPIDWPLAGDMFAAPPPEDPVCLGAFRNVTLWPFGAAKLRISEFPVARVPEVSFRGQDPEADSFEF
;
A
#
# COMPACT_ATOMS: atom_id res chain seq x y z
N MET A 1 -13.87 45.32 67.01
CA MET A 1 -14.79 45.61 65.89
C MET A 1 -14.37 44.80 64.67
N LEU A 2 -15.02 43.65 64.47
CA LEU A 2 -14.80 42.75 63.35
C LEU A 2 -15.72 43.16 62.22
N SER A 3 -15.20 43.49 61.06
CA SER A 3 -15.96 43.64 59.83
C SER A 3 -15.85 42.38 59.01
N LEU A 4 -16.95 41.66 58.87
CA LEU A 4 -17.08 40.54 57.92
C LEU A 4 -17.11 41.08 56.48
N LEU A 5 -16.20 40.62 55.63
CA LEU A 5 -16.31 40.71 54.17
C LEU A 5 -16.92 39.39 53.69
N LEU A 6 -18.16 39.43 53.19
CA LEU A 6 -18.77 38.40 52.41
C LEU A 6 -18.17 38.44 50.99
N VAL A 7 -17.36 37.42 50.66
CA VAL A 7 -16.98 37.16 49.26
C VAL A 7 -18.03 36.28 48.65
N SER A 8 -18.76 36.82 47.68
CA SER A 8 -19.69 36.09 46.84
C SER A 8 -18.89 35.19 45.89
N LEU A 9 -18.96 33.88 46.11
CA LEU A 9 -18.53 32.87 45.16
C LEU A 9 -19.49 32.89 43.98
N GLY A 10 -19.16 33.66 42.96
CA GLY A 10 -19.72 33.51 41.65
C GLY A 10 -19.26 32.19 41.04
N SER A 11 -20.18 31.26 40.85
CA SER A 11 -19.97 30.05 40.07
C SER A 11 -19.57 30.43 38.62
N LEU A 12 -18.29 30.41 38.29
CA LEU A 12 -17.83 30.37 36.92
C LEU A 12 -18.18 28.97 36.42
N ALA A 13 -19.30 28.84 35.71
CA ALA A 13 -19.55 27.75 34.80
C ALA A 13 -18.47 27.86 33.70
N VAL A 14 -17.40 27.12 33.85
CA VAL A 14 -16.46 26.86 32.73
C VAL A 14 -17.27 26.09 31.70
N ALA A 15 -17.72 26.76 30.67
CA ALA A 15 -18.18 26.09 29.47
C ALA A 15 -17.05 25.16 29.02
N GLN A 16 -17.23 23.85 29.24
CA GLN A 16 -16.34 22.84 28.64
C GLN A 16 -16.58 22.97 27.14
N GLY A 17 -15.72 23.75 26.47
CA GLY A 17 -15.64 23.79 25.02
C GLY A 17 -15.28 22.38 24.56
N HIS A 18 -16.20 21.71 23.89
CA HIS A 18 -15.91 20.43 23.25
C HIS A 18 -14.76 20.64 22.29
N THR A 19 -13.70 19.82 22.41
CA THR A 19 -12.58 19.82 21.46
C THR A 19 -13.13 19.41 20.11
N THR A 20 -13.12 20.30 19.13
CA THR A 20 -13.49 19.98 17.76
C THR A 20 -12.34 19.25 17.09
N LEU A 21 -12.64 18.31 16.19
CA LEU A 21 -11.59 17.65 15.41
C LEU A 21 -10.99 18.61 14.39
N ALA A 22 -9.66 18.63 14.27
CA ALA A 22 -8.99 19.34 13.19
C ALA A 22 -9.39 18.74 11.83
N PRO A 23 -9.70 19.56 10.82
CA PRO A 23 -10.08 19.07 9.49
C PRO A 23 -8.88 18.38 8.82
N LYS A 24 -9.19 17.40 7.97
CA LYS A 24 -8.21 16.87 7.00
C LYS A 24 -8.02 17.89 5.87
N LYS A 25 -6.87 17.90 5.22
CA LYS A 25 -6.64 18.71 4.00
C LYS A 25 -7.43 18.20 2.80
N PHE A 26 -7.67 16.90 2.74
CA PHE A 26 -8.43 16.26 1.69
C PHE A 26 -9.37 15.20 2.27
N LEU A 27 -10.55 15.05 1.67
CA LEU A 27 -11.57 14.08 2.05
C LEU A 27 -11.72 13.02 0.96
N THR A 28 -11.94 11.78 1.36
CA THR A 28 -12.30 10.69 0.45
C THR A 28 -13.69 10.88 -0.14
N LEU A 29 -13.88 10.37 -1.34
CA LEU A 29 -15.23 10.14 -1.88
C LEU A 29 -15.81 8.88 -1.26
N PRO A 30 -17.14 8.83 -1.02
CA PRO A 30 -17.82 7.61 -0.57
C PRO A 30 -17.56 6.44 -1.51
N LEU A 31 -17.47 5.24 -0.95
CA LEU A 31 -17.32 4.01 -1.71
C LEU A 31 -18.44 3.85 -2.74
N GLY A 32 -18.10 3.53 -3.99
CA GLY A 32 -19.03 3.47 -5.12
C GLY A 32 -19.06 4.73 -5.98
N GLN A 33 -18.53 5.86 -5.51
CA GLN A 33 -18.34 7.07 -6.34
C GLN A 33 -17.07 7.01 -7.21
N ILE A 34 -16.17 6.08 -6.91
CA ILE A 34 -15.02 5.76 -7.77
C ILE A 34 -15.27 4.38 -8.35
N THR A 35 -15.09 4.25 -9.66
CA THR A 35 -15.19 2.99 -10.40
C THR A 35 -13.95 2.80 -11.27
N ARG A 36 -13.72 1.57 -11.71
CA ARG A 36 -12.65 1.25 -12.65
C ARG A 36 -13.20 1.06 -14.04
N GLN A 37 -12.39 1.34 -15.05
CA GLN A 37 -12.76 1.00 -16.42
C GLN A 37 -12.61 -0.51 -16.67
N VAL A 38 -13.52 -1.07 -17.46
CA VAL A 38 -13.42 -2.46 -17.91
C VAL A 38 -12.15 -2.61 -18.77
N GLY A 39 -11.24 -3.51 -18.38
CA GLY A 39 -9.93 -3.66 -19.02
C GLY A 39 -8.78 -2.95 -18.31
N CYS A 40 -9.04 -2.34 -17.15
CA CYS A 40 -8.06 -1.68 -16.31
C CYS A 40 -6.91 -2.62 -15.89
N MET A 41 -5.77 -2.00 -15.63
CA MET A 41 -4.47 -2.59 -15.26
C MET A 41 -4.47 -3.59 -14.12
N THR A 42 -5.53 -3.68 -13.40
CA THR A 42 -5.61 -4.61 -12.32
C THR A 42 -6.29 -5.86 -12.81
N SER A 43 -5.53 -6.88 -12.82
CA SER A 43 -6.00 -8.26 -12.83
C SER A 43 -6.93 -8.57 -11.65
N SER A 44 -7.60 -7.55 -11.10
CA SER A 44 -8.59 -7.66 -10.03
C SER A 44 -9.75 -8.60 -10.37
N CYS A 45 -9.94 -8.94 -11.66
CA CYS A 45 -10.75 -10.10 -12.02
C CYS A 45 -10.19 -11.41 -11.46
N ALA A 46 -8.85 -11.50 -11.31
CA ALA A 46 -8.19 -12.60 -10.62
C ALA A 46 -8.27 -12.43 -9.10
N ASP A 47 -8.09 -11.21 -8.57
CA ASP A 47 -8.33 -10.88 -7.17
C ASP A 47 -9.70 -11.28 -6.70
N GLU A 48 -10.72 -11.00 -7.50
CA GLU A 48 -12.09 -11.39 -7.20
C GLU A 48 -12.26 -12.92 -7.22
N ARG A 49 -11.62 -13.62 -8.15
CA ARG A 49 -11.64 -15.09 -8.19
C ARG A 49 -10.86 -15.66 -7.03
N ALA A 50 -9.65 -15.18 -6.78
CA ALA A 50 -8.82 -15.61 -5.66
C ALA A 50 -9.44 -15.21 -4.32
N GLY A 51 -9.90 -13.96 -4.15
CA GLY A 51 -10.60 -13.51 -2.95
C GLY A 51 -11.91 -14.26 -2.71
N GLY A 52 -12.72 -14.45 -3.73
CA GLY A 52 -13.98 -15.21 -3.64
C GLY A 52 -13.79 -16.69 -3.36
N ALA A 53 -12.73 -17.32 -3.89
CA ALA A 53 -12.41 -18.70 -3.61
C ALA A 53 -11.76 -18.86 -2.23
N ARG A 54 -10.85 -17.96 -1.84
CA ARG A 54 -10.28 -17.89 -0.49
C ARG A 54 -11.36 -17.67 0.56
N ALA A 55 -12.32 -16.76 0.29
CA ALA A 55 -13.50 -16.59 1.13
C ALA A 55 -14.30 -17.89 1.28
N ARG A 56 -14.49 -18.66 0.20
CA ARG A 56 -15.14 -19.97 0.27
C ARG A 56 -14.33 -20.98 1.07
N ILE A 57 -13.01 -21.02 0.91
CA ILE A 57 -12.11 -21.90 1.67
C ILE A 57 -12.20 -21.57 3.15
N LEU A 58 -12.11 -20.28 3.52
CA LEU A 58 -12.24 -19.84 4.90
C LEU A 58 -13.65 -20.10 5.47
N GLN A 59 -14.72 -19.98 4.65
CA GLN A 59 -16.08 -20.31 5.06
C GLN A 59 -16.33 -21.81 5.23
N MET A 60 -15.71 -22.66 4.41
CA MET A 60 -15.91 -24.11 4.45
C MET A 60 -15.15 -24.77 5.61
N GLY A 61 -14.12 -24.11 6.15
CA GLY A 61 -13.36 -24.57 7.34
C GLY A 61 -14.08 -24.43 8.66
N GLY A 62 -15.31 -23.88 8.75
CA GLY A 62 -16.02 -23.79 10.02
C GLY A 62 -17.07 -22.72 10.18
N GLY A 63 -17.86 -22.38 9.16
CA GLY A 63 -18.95 -21.42 9.27
C GLY A 63 -18.51 -20.06 9.83
N TYR A 64 -18.27 -19.08 9.00
CA TYR A 64 -17.92 -17.68 9.29
C TYR A 64 -16.76 -17.43 10.29
N GLY A 65 -15.90 -18.42 10.56
CA GLY A 65 -14.82 -18.27 11.52
C GLY A 65 -15.24 -18.07 12.98
N LEU A 66 -16.53 -18.19 13.28
CA LEU A 66 -17.11 -17.90 14.58
C LEU A 66 -17.31 -19.19 15.37
N GLY A 67 -16.19 -19.79 15.82
CA GLY A 67 -16.20 -20.69 16.97
C GLY A 67 -16.86 -22.05 16.78
N ARG A 68 -16.19 -22.98 16.12
CA ARG A 68 -16.19 -24.41 16.48
C ARG A 68 -14.84 -25.06 16.24
N ARG A 69 -14.17 -25.25 17.37
CA ARG A 69 -13.19 -26.30 17.71
C ARG A 69 -12.04 -26.60 16.75
N GLU A 70 -10.91 -26.41 17.35
CA GLU A 70 -9.65 -27.13 17.31
C GLU A 70 -8.61 -26.60 16.33
N ARG A 71 -7.65 -25.83 16.94
CA ARG A 71 -6.25 -25.68 16.50
C ARG A 71 -5.98 -25.29 15.04
N ALA A 72 -6.88 -24.65 14.38
CA ALA A 72 -6.49 -23.68 13.39
C ALA A 72 -6.24 -22.40 14.18
N TYR A 73 -5.18 -21.70 13.87
CA TYR A 73 -4.86 -20.35 14.22
C TYR A 73 -6.17 -19.62 14.56
N SER A 74 -6.52 -19.51 15.83
CA SER A 74 -7.81 -19.01 16.29
C SER A 74 -7.95 -17.50 16.15
N TYR A 75 -7.03 -16.89 15.50
CA TYR A 75 -7.12 -15.57 14.93
C TYR A 75 -8.16 -15.49 13.80
N LEU A 76 -9.03 -16.46 13.68
CA LEU A 76 -10.22 -16.45 12.85
C LEU A 76 -11.16 -15.28 13.16
N GLU A 77 -11.14 -14.78 14.38
CA GLU A 77 -11.86 -13.56 14.74
C GLU A 77 -11.30 -12.35 13.97
N GLU A 78 -9.98 -12.23 13.90
CA GLU A 78 -9.27 -11.25 13.09
C GLU A 78 -9.43 -11.54 11.59
N ALA A 79 -9.22 -12.77 11.14
CA ALA A 79 -9.30 -13.15 9.75
C ALA A 79 -10.66 -12.85 9.10
N GLY A 80 -11.77 -13.11 9.81
CA GLY A 80 -13.12 -12.78 9.34
C GLY A 80 -13.34 -11.27 9.17
N SER A 81 -12.80 -10.49 10.09
CA SER A 81 -12.89 -9.03 10.08
C SER A 81 -12.07 -8.41 8.96
N TYR A 82 -10.83 -8.86 8.75
CA TYR A 82 -9.99 -8.43 7.62
C TYR A 82 -10.58 -8.85 6.28
N TRP A 83 -11.07 -10.09 6.17
CA TRP A 83 -11.78 -10.53 4.97
C TRP A 83 -12.96 -9.63 4.63
N PHE A 84 -13.76 -9.25 5.61
CA PHE A 84 -14.92 -8.38 5.40
C PHE A 84 -14.48 -6.97 4.95
N ASN A 85 -13.50 -6.38 5.63
CA ASN A 85 -12.92 -5.09 5.27
C ASN A 85 -12.38 -5.05 3.83
N ALA A 86 -11.78 -6.17 3.38
CA ALA A 86 -11.28 -6.30 2.02
C ALA A 86 -12.38 -6.53 0.99
N MET A 87 -13.38 -7.39 1.31
CA MET A 87 -14.37 -7.83 0.32
C MET A 87 -15.44 -6.79 0.04
N VAL A 88 -15.75 -5.90 0.97
CA VAL A 88 -16.71 -4.81 0.72
C VAL A 88 -16.27 -3.94 -0.46
N PRO A 89 -15.10 -3.30 -0.44
CA PRO A 89 -14.68 -2.47 -1.58
C PRO A 89 -14.41 -3.29 -2.85
N ASN A 90 -13.96 -4.55 -2.75
CA ASN A 90 -13.82 -5.41 -3.91
C ASN A 90 -15.15 -5.69 -4.60
N GLY A 91 -16.19 -5.99 -3.86
CA GLY A 91 -17.53 -6.25 -4.37
C GLY A 91 -18.13 -5.03 -5.06
N VAL A 92 -17.95 -3.85 -4.48
CA VAL A 92 -18.47 -2.58 -5.01
C VAL A 92 -17.71 -2.15 -6.27
N LEU A 93 -16.38 -2.06 -6.22
CA LEU A 93 -15.55 -1.68 -7.37
C LEU A 93 -15.68 -2.67 -8.54
N GLY A 94 -15.82 -3.96 -8.23
CA GLY A 94 -15.97 -5.02 -9.20
C GLY A 94 -17.40 -5.23 -9.70
N THR A 95 -18.40 -4.58 -9.10
CA THR A 95 -19.83 -4.81 -9.36
C THR A 95 -20.23 -6.29 -9.26
N ARG A 96 -19.63 -7.01 -8.27
CA ARG A 96 -19.72 -8.46 -8.13
C ARG A 96 -20.83 -8.89 -7.17
N ARG A 97 -22.01 -9.16 -7.72
CA ARG A 97 -23.17 -9.58 -6.95
C ARG A 97 -22.90 -10.70 -5.92
N PRO A 98 -22.19 -11.81 -6.22
CA PRO A 98 -21.95 -12.84 -5.21
C PRO A 98 -21.10 -12.37 -4.03
N ILE A 99 -20.14 -11.44 -4.24
CA ILE A 99 -19.33 -10.88 -3.15
C ILE A 99 -20.20 -9.94 -2.30
N ASN A 100 -20.98 -9.08 -2.95
CA ASN A 100 -21.87 -8.14 -2.26
C ASN A 100 -22.95 -8.86 -1.42
N GLU A 101 -23.49 -9.97 -1.91
CA GLU A 101 -24.43 -10.81 -1.16
C GLU A 101 -23.75 -11.40 0.08
N LYS A 102 -22.52 -11.92 -0.04
CA LYS A 102 -21.76 -12.49 1.07
C LYS A 102 -21.35 -11.46 2.11
N THR A 103 -20.90 -10.28 1.70
CA THR A 103 -20.56 -9.21 2.64
C THR A 103 -21.82 -8.71 3.36
N ARG A 104 -22.96 -8.66 2.69
CA ARG A 104 -24.23 -8.31 3.33
C ARG A 104 -24.66 -9.36 4.36
N GLU A 105 -24.62 -10.65 4.01
CA GLU A 105 -24.91 -11.75 4.94
C GLU A 105 -24.01 -11.68 6.19
N PHE A 106 -22.71 -11.37 6.00
CA PHE A 106 -21.75 -11.27 7.10
C PHE A 106 -22.05 -10.06 8.00
N LEU A 107 -22.36 -8.89 7.42
CA LEU A 107 -22.79 -7.71 8.19
C LEU A 107 -24.02 -8.01 9.03
N ASP A 108 -25.07 -8.54 8.41
CA ASP A 108 -26.35 -8.84 9.07
C ASP A 108 -26.15 -9.86 10.22
N TYR A 109 -25.30 -10.87 9.99
CA TYR A 109 -24.94 -11.85 11.01
C TYR A 109 -24.24 -11.21 12.22
N VAL A 110 -23.20 -10.41 12.01
CA VAL A 110 -22.43 -9.78 13.10
C VAL A 110 -23.31 -8.82 13.87
N LEU A 111 -24.10 -7.97 13.20
CA LEU A 111 -25.00 -7.04 13.86
C LEU A 111 -26.07 -7.75 14.70
N ALA A 112 -26.57 -8.90 14.25
CA ALA A 112 -27.53 -9.71 15.01
C ALA A 112 -26.93 -10.37 16.26
N THR A 113 -25.60 -10.49 16.36
CA THR A 113 -24.92 -11.04 17.54
C THR A 113 -24.61 -10.02 18.61
N GLN A 114 -24.80 -8.72 18.34
CA GLN A 114 -24.54 -7.66 19.32
C GLN A 114 -25.45 -7.78 20.54
N ASP A 115 -24.85 -7.97 21.72
CA ASP A 115 -25.59 -8.11 22.97
C ASP A 115 -26.05 -6.76 23.56
N ALA A 116 -26.75 -6.83 24.71
CA ALA A 116 -27.31 -5.62 25.35
C ALA A 116 -26.21 -4.64 25.83
N SER A 117 -25.01 -5.11 26.15
CA SER A 117 -23.87 -4.26 26.56
C SER A 117 -23.19 -3.54 25.43
N GLY A 118 -23.45 -3.92 24.18
CA GLY A 118 -22.81 -3.38 22.98
C GLY A 118 -21.71 -4.28 22.40
N GLY A 119 -21.33 -5.35 23.08
CA GLY A 119 -20.37 -6.31 22.55
C GLY A 119 -20.93 -7.13 21.40
N SER A 120 -20.16 -7.34 20.34
CA SER A 120 -20.54 -8.10 19.15
C SER A 120 -19.65 -9.33 18.95
N ALA A 121 -19.55 -10.19 19.97
CA ALA A 121 -18.79 -11.45 19.88
C ALA A 121 -19.65 -12.65 20.23
N PRO A 122 -19.44 -13.82 19.60
CA PRO A 122 -20.06 -15.06 20.04
C PRO A 122 -19.67 -15.35 21.49
N ARG A 123 -20.61 -15.87 22.26
CA ARG A 123 -20.49 -16.13 23.72
C ARG A 123 -19.30 -17.01 24.15
N SER A 124 -18.56 -17.61 23.24
CA SER A 124 -17.39 -18.46 23.51
C SER A 124 -16.07 -17.69 23.69
N ALA A 125 -16.00 -16.41 23.31
CA ALA A 125 -14.82 -15.57 23.40
C ALA A 125 -14.89 -14.54 24.56
N ARG A 126 -15.34 -14.94 25.73
CA ARG A 126 -15.46 -14.08 26.92
C ARG A 126 -14.15 -13.86 27.69
N THR A 127 -13.03 -14.09 27.08
CA THR A 127 -11.73 -13.82 27.71
C THR A 127 -11.05 -12.68 26.98
N SER A 128 -10.92 -11.56 27.66
CA SER A 128 -10.03 -10.43 27.42
C SER A 128 -10.04 -9.82 26.01
N ALA A 129 -10.51 -8.59 25.91
CA ALA A 129 -10.36 -7.62 24.83
C ALA A 129 -11.16 -7.84 23.53
N PRO A 130 -12.26 -7.09 23.36
CA PRO A 130 -13.01 -7.05 22.09
C PRO A 130 -12.36 -6.18 21.02
N ALA A 131 -11.16 -5.64 21.22
CA ALA A 131 -10.76 -4.46 20.48
C ALA A 131 -10.14 -4.75 19.11
N VAL A 132 -9.12 -5.58 18.99
CA VAL A 132 -8.32 -5.68 17.74
C VAL A 132 -9.05 -6.44 16.64
N GLY A 133 -9.59 -7.63 16.92
CA GLY A 133 -10.27 -8.43 15.91
C GLY A 133 -11.57 -7.83 15.37
N GLN A 134 -12.13 -6.81 16.05
CA GLN A 134 -13.39 -6.17 15.65
C GLN A 134 -13.21 -4.89 14.83
N VAL A 135 -12.07 -4.21 14.94
CA VAL A 135 -11.87 -2.92 14.28
C VAL A 135 -11.86 -3.03 12.75
N PRO A 136 -11.20 -4.00 12.11
CA PRO A 136 -11.31 -4.16 10.66
C PRO A 136 -12.76 -4.44 10.21
N PHE A 137 -13.57 -5.16 11.01
CA PHE A 137 -14.99 -5.30 10.73
C PHE A 137 -15.71 -3.94 10.77
N MET A 138 -15.43 -3.08 11.75
CA MET A 138 -16.05 -1.75 11.87
C MET A 138 -15.69 -0.87 10.66
N ILE A 139 -14.43 -0.91 10.20
CA ILE A 139 -14.00 -0.20 8.99
C ILE A 139 -14.76 -0.74 7.76
N GLY A 140 -14.91 -2.06 7.63
CA GLY A 140 -15.72 -2.68 6.58
C GLY A 140 -17.19 -2.28 6.67
N ALA A 141 -17.75 -2.18 7.87
CA ALA A 141 -19.14 -1.74 8.09
C ALA A 141 -19.34 -0.26 7.70
N ILE A 142 -18.37 0.61 7.96
CA ILE A 142 -18.34 1.99 7.48
C ILE A 142 -18.37 2.01 5.94
N GLN A 143 -17.54 1.24 5.29
CA GLN A 143 -17.54 1.13 3.83
C GLN A 143 -18.88 0.62 3.28
N MET A 144 -19.57 -0.28 4.01
CA MET A 144 -20.93 -0.70 3.65
C MET A 144 -21.94 0.45 3.71
N THR A 145 -21.84 1.35 4.69
CA THR A 145 -22.75 2.51 4.76
C THR A 145 -22.55 3.48 3.61
N GLU A 146 -21.30 3.62 3.15
CA GLU A 146 -20.99 4.50 2.03
C GLU A 146 -21.51 3.94 0.69
N ALA A 147 -21.43 2.62 0.50
CA ALA A 147 -21.88 1.95 -0.73
C ALA A 147 -23.38 1.67 -0.75
N TYR A 148 -23.98 1.44 0.43
CA TYR A 148 -25.36 1.01 0.63
C TYR A 148 -26.01 1.82 1.75
N PRO A 149 -26.47 3.05 1.46
CA PRO A 149 -26.99 3.98 2.48
C PRO A 149 -28.13 3.41 3.33
N GLU A 150 -28.84 2.39 2.84
CA GLU A 150 -29.94 1.74 3.57
C GLU A 150 -29.50 0.97 4.83
N VAL A 151 -28.18 0.67 4.99
CA VAL A 151 -27.65 0.03 6.21
C VAL A 151 -27.14 1.04 7.23
N THR A 152 -27.07 2.34 6.90
CA THR A 152 -26.41 3.36 7.70
C THR A 152 -26.95 3.42 9.12
N ASP A 153 -28.27 3.53 9.29
CA ASP A 153 -28.90 3.67 10.62
C ASP A 153 -28.57 2.48 11.52
N GLN A 154 -28.58 1.26 10.96
CA GLN A 154 -28.30 0.04 11.70
C GLN A 154 -26.82 -0.04 12.12
N VAL A 155 -25.88 0.28 11.23
CA VAL A 155 -24.44 0.28 11.52
C VAL A 155 -24.09 1.37 12.52
N VAL A 156 -24.57 2.59 12.31
CA VAL A 156 -24.32 3.73 13.21
C VAL A 156 -24.86 3.44 14.62
N ALA A 157 -26.07 2.88 14.73
CA ALA A 157 -26.64 2.50 16.03
C ALA A 157 -25.77 1.44 16.73
N ALA A 158 -25.28 0.44 16.00
CA ALA A 158 -24.42 -0.60 16.55
C ALA A 158 -23.05 -0.06 17.01
N LEU A 159 -22.43 0.83 16.23
CA LEU A 159 -21.16 1.47 16.60
C LEU A 159 -21.34 2.36 17.84
N HIS A 160 -22.35 3.21 17.88
CA HIS A 160 -22.64 4.04 19.06
C HIS A 160 -22.95 3.24 20.31
N LYS A 161 -23.55 2.07 20.18
CA LYS A 161 -23.79 1.17 21.31
C LYS A 161 -22.50 0.53 21.83
N PHE A 162 -21.51 0.31 20.97
CA PHE A 162 -20.20 -0.24 21.34
C PHE A 162 -19.30 0.80 22.04
N VAL A 163 -19.36 2.08 21.67
CA VAL A 163 -18.45 3.14 22.16
C VAL A 163 -18.45 3.25 23.70
N PRO A 164 -19.60 3.30 24.42
CA PRO A 164 -19.60 3.36 25.89
C PRO A 164 -18.94 2.14 26.53
N LEU A 165 -19.13 0.95 25.97
CA LEU A 165 -18.48 -0.27 26.44
C LEU A 165 -16.97 -0.17 26.27
N ALA A 166 -16.48 0.20 25.07
CA ALA A 166 -15.07 0.37 24.79
C ALA A 166 -14.42 1.42 25.70
N ASN A 167 -15.06 2.58 25.88
CA ASN A 167 -14.59 3.62 26.79
C ASN A 167 -14.45 3.12 28.23
N ALA A 168 -15.45 2.40 28.73
CA ALA A 168 -15.41 1.84 30.08
C ALA A 168 -14.32 0.78 30.25
N MET A 169 -14.08 -0.06 29.21
CA MET A 169 -13.03 -1.07 29.21
C MET A 169 -11.64 -0.43 29.22
N LEU A 170 -11.39 0.52 28.33
CA LEU A 170 -10.11 1.25 28.26
C LEU A 170 -9.78 1.94 29.59
N LYS A 171 -10.75 2.64 30.22
CA LYS A 171 -10.59 3.25 31.55
C LYS A 171 -10.32 2.25 32.66
N ALA A 172 -10.75 1.00 32.51
CA ALA A 172 -10.48 -0.09 33.43
C ALA A 172 -9.14 -0.81 33.14
N GLY A 173 -8.37 -0.35 32.15
CA GLY A 173 -7.13 -0.98 31.72
C GLY A 173 -7.33 -2.31 30.99
N ASN A 174 -8.49 -2.52 30.37
CA ASN A 174 -8.81 -3.71 29.58
C ASN A 174 -8.79 -3.39 28.08
N GLY A 175 -8.47 -4.38 27.25
CA GLY A 175 -8.50 -4.20 25.80
C GLY A 175 -7.23 -3.59 25.23
N THR A 176 -6.14 -3.71 25.97
CA THR A 176 -4.82 -3.13 25.64
C THR A 176 -3.72 -4.18 25.55
N ASP A 177 -4.13 -5.46 25.41
CA ASP A 177 -3.18 -6.55 25.35
C ASP A 177 -2.57 -6.69 23.96
N GLU A 178 -1.28 -6.96 23.88
CA GLU A 178 -0.53 -7.32 22.66
C GLU A 178 -0.85 -6.44 21.43
N TRP A 179 -1.54 -7.00 20.45
CA TRP A 179 -1.90 -6.33 19.19
C TRP A 179 -2.81 -5.09 19.39
N ALA A 180 -3.64 -5.07 20.43
CA ALA A 180 -4.49 -3.92 20.72
C ALA A 180 -3.68 -2.69 21.13
N ALA A 181 -2.59 -2.90 21.87
CA ALA A 181 -1.70 -1.83 22.27
C ALA A 181 -0.96 -1.20 21.07
N THR A 182 -0.75 -1.94 19.99
CA THR A 182 -0.01 -1.49 18.80
C THR A 182 -0.89 -1.02 17.65
N ARG A 183 -2.22 -1.30 17.69
CA ARG A 183 -3.18 -0.98 16.60
C ARG A 183 -4.36 -0.14 17.09
N TRP A 184 -4.17 0.61 18.18
CA TRP A 184 -5.22 1.44 18.78
C TRP A 184 -5.73 2.56 17.85
N GLU A 185 -4.91 3.02 16.93
CA GLU A 185 -5.24 4.07 15.97
C GLU A 185 -6.35 3.68 15.01
N ASP A 186 -6.51 2.43 14.67
CA ASP A 186 -7.59 1.97 13.80
C ASP A 186 -8.96 2.17 14.45
N PHE A 187 -9.05 1.96 15.77
CA PHE A 187 -10.27 2.27 16.50
C PHE A 187 -10.52 3.79 16.56
N VAL A 188 -9.45 4.58 16.74
CA VAL A 188 -9.57 6.05 16.66
C VAL A 188 -10.08 6.48 15.27
N PHE A 189 -9.71 5.79 14.21
CA PHE A 189 -10.21 6.05 12.86
C PHE A 189 -11.74 5.86 12.77
N VAL A 190 -12.27 4.79 13.36
CA VAL A 190 -13.71 4.53 13.46
C VAL A 190 -14.44 5.64 14.28
N LEU A 191 -13.87 6.02 15.42
CA LEU A 191 -14.42 7.08 16.28
C LEU A 191 -14.45 8.44 15.59
N GLN A 192 -13.41 8.76 14.80
CA GLN A 192 -13.37 9.99 14.00
C GLN A 192 -14.40 9.98 12.88
N TRP A 193 -14.64 8.84 12.24
CA TRP A 193 -15.70 8.72 11.24
C TRP A 193 -17.09 8.98 11.85
N LEU A 194 -17.37 8.41 13.03
CA LEU A 194 -18.61 8.71 13.77
C LEU A 194 -18.72 10.20 14.11
N TYR A 195 -17.64 10.80 14.63
CA TYR A 195 -17.62 12.22 14.98
C TYR A 195 -17.90 13.11 13.76
N ASP A 196 -17.26 12.84 12.62
CA ASP A 196 -17.37 13.66 11.42
C ASP A 196 -18.72 13.53 10.70
N ASN A 197 -19.37 12.35 10.78
CA ASN A 197 -20.53 12.04 9.94
C ASN A 197 -21.82 11.78 10.75
N HIS A 198 -21.72 11.19 11.94
CA HIS A 198 -22.85 10.74 12.75
C HIS A 198 -22.60 10.93 14.24
N PRO A 199 -22.34 12.15 14.73
CA PRO A 199 -21.95 12.38 16.13
C PRO A 199 -23.08 12.07 17.12
N ASN A 200 -24.34 12.23 16.73
CA ASN A 200 -25.57 11.90 17.50
C ASN A 200 -25.59 12.48 18.91
N GLY A 201 -24.94 13.64 19.15
CA GLY A 201 -24.82 14.27 20.46
C GLY A 201 -23.85 13.56 21.41
N GLN A 202 -22.99 12.67 20.92
CA GLN A 202 -21.99 11.94 21.71
C GLN A 202 -20.55 12.42 21.46
N GLU A 203 -20.36 13.61 20.90
CA GLU A 203 -19.05 14.17 20.53
C GLU A 203 -18.05 14.11 21.70
N ALA A 204 -18.51 14.42 22.91
CA ALA A 204 -17.68 14.37 24.10
C ALA A 204 -17.19 12.96 24.44
N LEU A 205 -18.08 11.96 24.34
CA LEU A 205 -17.73 10.56 24.57
C LEU A 205 -16.80 10.02 23.50
N LEU A 206 -17.04 10.38 22.23
CA LEU A 206 -16.16 9.98 21.12
C LEU A 206 -14.74 10.51 21.32
N VAL A 207 -14.58 11.80 21.63
CA VAL A 207 -13.26 12.40 21.90
C VAL A 207 -12.61 11.81 23.16
N ASP A 208 -13.36 11.58 24.21
CA ASP A 208 -12.88 10.93 25.43
C ASP A 208 -12.35 9.52 25.12
N THR A 209 -13.10 8.74 24.33
CA THR A 209 -12.68 7.39 23.92
C THR A 209 -11.44 7.41 23.02
N MET A 210 -11.27 8.39 22.12
CA MET A 210 -10.05 8.56 21.33
C MET A 210 -8.84 8.80 22.24
N LYS A 211 -8.99 9.63 23.28
CA LYS A 211 -7.94 9.90 24.26
C LYS A 211 -7.57 8.64 25.04
N GLU A 212 -8.58 7.91 25.54
CA GLU A 212 -8.35 6.65 26.28
C GLU A 212 -7.66 5.60 25.39
N SER A 213 -8.03 5.50 24.10
CA SER A 213 -7.35 4.61 23.13
C SER A 213 -5.86 4.96 23.00
N LYS A 214 -5.53 6.24 22.82
CA LYS A 214 -4.12 6.70 22.77
C LYS A 214 -3.37 6.41 24.06
N TRP A 215 -3.99 6.68 25.23
CA TRP A 215 -3.36 6.45 26.53
C TRP A 215 -3.09 4.98 26.84
N SER A 216 -3.90 4.10 26.29
CA SER A 216 -3.82 2.66 26.49
C SER A 216 -2.87 1.97 25.51
N GLY A 217 -2.50 2.62 24.41
CA GLY A 217 -1.62 2.09 23.38
C GLY A 217 -0.16 2.47 23.54
N ILE A 218 0.69 1.93 22.67
CA ILE A 218 2.11 2.30 22.64
C ILE A 218 2.27 3.77 22.23
N PRO A 219 3.27 4.46 22.76
CA PRO A 219 3.53 5.87 22.45
C PRO A 219 4.25 5.99 21.10
N TRP A 220 3.51 5.99 19.98
CA TRP A 220 4.08 6.11 18.64
C TRP A 220 4.97 7.35 18.46
N GLU A 221 4.73 8.43 19.22
CA GLU A 221 5.59 9.62 19.26
C GLU A 221 7.00 9.33 19.76
N LEU A 222 7.18 8.31 20.59
CA LEU A 222 8.51 7.86 21.05
C LEU A 222 9.09 6.82 20.10
N VAL A 223 8.28 5.86 19.63
CA VAL A 223 8.72 4.84 18.66
C VAL A 223 9.28 5.49 17.38
N PHE A 224 8.62 6.53 16.86
CA PHE A 224 9.07 7.30 15.71
C PHE A 224 10.04 8.46 16.05
N SER A 225 10.67 8.44 17.21
CA SER A 225 11.70 9.43 17.57
C SER A 225 13.08 9.00 17.08
N GLU A 226 13.97 9.97 16.86
CA GLU A 226 15.39 9.72 16.51
C GLU A 226 16.14 8.88 17.56
N GLU A 227 15.71 8.93 18.81
CA GLU A 227 16.32 8.24 19.93
C GLU A 227 16.04 6.74 19.91
N PHE A 228 14.78 6.35 19.62
CA PHE A 228 14.31 4.97 19.78
C PHE A 228 14.03 4.24 18.47
N PHE A 229 14.03 4.95 17.35
CA PHE A 229 13.77 4.32 16.06
C PHE A 229 14.91 3.36 15.67
N PRO A 230 14.63 2.09 15.29
CA PRO A 230 15.68 1.15 14.88
C PRO A 230 16.32 1.61 13.56
N LYS A 231 17.64 1.80 13.59
CA LYS A 231 18.44 2.25 12.43
C LYS A 231 19.21 1.12 11.75
N VAL A 232 19.09 -0.07 12.30
CA VAL A 232 19.61 -1.34 11.81
C VAL A 232 18.53 -2.40 12.02
N GLU A 233 18.82 -3.64 11.69
CA GLU A 233 17.88 -4.76 11.88
C GLU A 233 17.46 -4.85 13.36
N ALA A 234 16.15 -4.94 13.57
CA ALA A 234 15.57 -4.84 14.93
C ALA A 234 16.01 -5.97 15.87
N GLU A 235 16.25 -7.18 15.33
CA GLU A 235 16.74 -8.31 16.11
C GLU A 235 18.14 -8.11 16.72
N LYS A 236 18.87 -7.09 16.26
CA LYS A 236 20.19 -6.72 16.80
C LYS A 236 20.10 -5.72 17.95
N LEU A 237 18.90 -5.25 18.30
CA LEU A 237 18.66 -4.19 19.26
C LEU A 237 17.81 -4.67 20.43
N GLU A 238 18.02 -4.04 21.61
CA GLU A 238 17.11 -4.18 22.74
C GLU A 238 15.93 -3.22 22.55
N ASN A 239 14.72 -3.77 22.49
CA ASN A 239 13.49 -2.99 22.30
C ASN A 239 13.01 -2.43 23.65
N PRO A 240 12.98 -1.09 23.85
CA PRO A 240 12.50 -0.48 25.10
C PRO A 240 10.97 -0.43 25.21
N PHE A 241 10.25 -0.80 24.16
CA PHE A 241 8.80 -0.82 24.09
C PHE A 241 8.25 -2.27 24.13
N PRO A 242 6.93 -2.47 24.15
CA PRO A 242 6.35 -3.80 23.96
C PRO A 242 6.88 -4.49 22.70
N GLU A 243 7.12 -5.77 22.80
CA GLU A 243 7.80 -6.60 21.79
C GLU A 243 7.31 -6.34 20.35
N LEU A 244 6.00 -6.21 20.18
CA LEU A 244 5.38 -6.00 18.86
C LEU A 244 5.50 -4.58 18.30
N SER A 245 6.14 -3.63 18.98
CA SER A 245 6.23 -2.24 18.52
C SER A 245 7.04 -2.07 17.23
N TRP A 246 8.05 -2.92 17.01
CA TRP A 246 8.90 -2.90 15.81
C TRP A 246 8.51 -3.96 14.77
N HIS A 247 7.39 -4.64 14.98
CA HIS A 247 6.81 -5.54 13.99
C HIS A 247 6.38 -4.75 12.74
N GLY A 248 6.69 -5.27 11.55
CA GLY A 248 6.55 -4.55 10.30
C GLY A 248 5.14 -4.04 10.01
N VAL A 249 4.12 -4.88 10.24
CA VAL A 249 2.71 -4.47 10.01
C VAL A 249 2.29 -3.41 11.03
N ASN A 250 2.68 -3.57 12.30
CA ASN A 250 2.38 -2.57 13.33
C ASN A 250 3.07 -1.24 13.05
N MET A 251 4.31 -1.25 12.54
CA MET A 251 4.98 -0.04 12.08
C MET A 251 4.24 0.62 10.92
N ALA A 252 3.75 -0.18 9.96
CA ALA A 252 2.96 0.32 8.84
C ALA A 252 1.64 0.95 9.30
N GLU A 253 0.93 0.31 10.22
CA GLU A 253 -0.31 0.83 10.79
C GLU A 253 -0.05 2.05 11.68
N GLY A 254 0.97 2.02 12.54
CA GLY A 254 1.35 3.09 13.46
C GLY A 254 1.70 4.42 12.78
N LEU A 255 2.08 4.40 11.48
CA LEU A 255 2.31 5.63 10.72
C LEU A 255 1.09 6.57 10.72
N LYS A 256 -0.15 6.02 10.76
CA LYS A 256 -1.38 6.83 10.81
C LYS A 256 -1.76 7.31 12.20
N ALA A 257 -1.14 6.76 13.26
CA ALA A 257 -1.50 7.03 14.65
C ALA A 257 -1.35 8.52 15.04
N LEU A 258 -0.22 9.14 14.71
CA LEU A 258 0.03 10.53 15.05
C LEU A 258 -0.80 11.52 14.23
N PRO A 259 -0.99 11.37 12.91
CA PRO A 259 -1.97 12.18 12.18
C PRO A 259 -3.41 12.03 12.69
N ALA A 260 -3.82 10.82 13.12
CA ALA A 260 -5.10 10.61 13.77
C ALA A 260 -5.16 11.32 15.15
N THR A 261 -4.08 11.27 15.92
CA THR A 261 -3.94 11.98 17.21
C THR A 261 -4.04 13.49 17.04
N TYR A 262 -3.34 14.07 16.06
CA TYR A 262 -3.39 15.50 15.75
C TYR A 262 -4.82 16.02 15.62
N ARG A 263 -5.73 15.26 15.04
CA ARG A 263 -7.08 15.71 14.80
C ARG A 263 -7.85 16.07 16.08
N PHE A 264 -7.54 15.42 17.23
CA PHE A 264 -8.20 15.73 18.50
C PHE A 264 -7.29 16.43 19.53
N THR A 265 -5.97 16.46 19.31
CA THR A 265 -5.01 17.18 20.17
C THR A 265 -4.67 18.56 19.65
N HIS A 266 -4.73 18.77 18.34
CA HIS A 266 -4.24 19.95 17.61
C HIS A 266 -2.74 20.22 17.83
N ASN A 267 -1.98 19.20 18.25
CA ASN A 267 -0.55 19.31 18.47
C ASN A 267 0.23 19.12 17.18
N GLN A 268 0.78 20.18 16.62
CA GLN A 268 1.54 20.15 15.36
C GLN A 268 2.72 19.17 15.42
N SER A 269 3.33 18.96 16.60
CA SER A 269 4.42 18.00 16.78
C SER A 269 4.02 16.56 16.37
N ASP A 270 2.73 16.20 16.47
CA ASP A 270 2.26 14.87 16.05
C ASP A 270 2.49 14.67 14.55
N LEU A 271 2.22 15.71 13.73
CA LEU A 271 2.43 15.66 12.27
C LEU A 271 3.92 15.67 11.92
N ASP A 272 4.73 16.46 12.65
CA ASP A 272 6.17 16.55 12.40
C ASP A 272 6.87 15.22 12.71
N VAL A 273 6.49 14.55 13.81
CA VAL A 273 7.02 13.24 14.18
C VAL A 273 6.55 12.16 13.19
N ALA A 274 5.29 12.17 12.77
CA ALA A 274 4.80 11.23 11.77
C ALA A 274 5.59 11.35 10.45
N SER A 275 5.81 12.59 9.98
CA SER A 275 6.58 12.85 8.76
C SER A 275 8.04 12.40 8.87
N LYS A 276 8.68 12.62 10.01
CA LYS A 276 10.05 12.13 10.29
C LYS A 276 10.11 10.62 10.44
N GLY A 277 9.13 10.02 11.12
CA GLY A 277 9.02 8.57 11.26
C GLY A 277 8.93 7.87 9.91
N TRP A 278 8.11 8.41 8.99
CA TRP A 278 8.06 7.97 7.60
C TRP A 278 9.44 8.03 6.92
N ASP A 279 10.13 9.18 7.01
CA ASP A 279 11.44 9.36 6.39
C ASP A 279 12.49 8.39 6.96
N MET A 280 12.48 8.16 8.29
CA MET A 280 13.39 7.21 8.94
C MET A 280 13.08 5.77 8.52
N LEU A 281 11.81 5.38 8.43
CA LEU A 281 11.41 4.04 8.04
C LEU A 281 11.96 3.68 6.65
N PHE A 282 11.76 4.55 5.66
CA PHE A 282 12.27 4.31 4.32
C PHE A 282 13.77 4.53 4.18
N LYS A 283 14.39 5.38 5.02
CA LYS A 283 15.84 5.56 5.03
C LYS A 283 16.60 4.34 5.54
N TYR A 284 16.10 3.69 6.58
CA TYR A 284 16.83 2.62 7.27
C TYR A 284 16.35 1.21 6.91
N HIS A 285 15.15 1.08 6.36
CA HIS A 285 14.54 -0.20 6.01
C HIS A 285 13.91 -0.20 4.60
N GLY A 286 13.94 0.92 3.87
CA GLY A 286 13.27 1.09 2.57
C GLY A 286 13.78 0.16 1.47
N ARG A 287 12.87 -0.23 0.59
CA ARG A 287 13.11 -1.05 -0.59
C ARG A 287 12.88 -0.27 -1.88
N PRO A 288 13.63 -0.54 -2.94
CA PRO A 288 13.38 0.04 -4.26
C PRO A 288 11.97 -0.23 -4.78
N SER A 289 11.35 -1.35 -4.38
CA SER A 289 9.95 -1.68 -4.71
C SER A 289 8.92 -0.74 -4.10
N GLY A 290 9.34 0.23 -3.29
CA GLY A 290 8.48 1.21 -2.64
C GLY A 290 8.03 0.83 -1.22
N ALA A 291 8.18 -0.41 -0.79
CA ALA A 291 7.90 -0.87 0.56
C ALA A 291 9.13 -0.72 1.49
N PHE A 292 9.07 -1.30 2.66
CA PHE A 292 10.21 -1.45 3.55
C PHE A 292 10.39 -2.91 3.96
N ALA A 293 11.53 -3.24 4.54
CA ALA A 293 11.85 -4.58 4.95
C ALA A 293 11.39 -4.84 6.38
N ALA A 294 10.61 -5.89 6.53
CA ALA A 294 10.39 -6.60 7.78
C ALA A 294 10.03 -8.04 7.46
N ASP A 295 10.72 -8.95 8.13
CA ASP A 295 10.41 -10.37 8.19
C ASP A 295 9.98 -10.70 9.63
N GLU A 296 8.79 -10.29 9.99
CA GLU A 296 8.17 -9.95 11.27
C GLU A 296 8.66 -8.60 11.80
N TYR A 297 9.93 -8.43 12.11
CA TYR A 297 10.49 -7.17 12.62
C TYR A 297 11.29 -6.41 11.56
N LEU A 298 11.49 -5.11 11.76
CA LEU A 298 12.24 -4.25 10.83
C LEU A 298 13.63 -4.83 10.53
N ALA A 299 13.93 -5.07 9.25
CA ALA A 299 15.00 -5.95 8.81
C ALA A 299 16.16 -5.25 8.05
N GLY A 300 16.30 -3.92 8.19
CA GLY A 300 17.42 -3.18 7.58
C GLY A 300 17.33 -3.07 6.06
N LEU A 301 18.48 -2.96 5.38
CA LEU A 301 18.57 -2.66 3.95
C LEU A 301 19.01 -3.83 3.07
N GLU A 302 19.38 -4.99 3.65
CA GLU A 302 19.89 -6.12 2.88
C GLU A 302 18.86 -6.69 1.90
N ALA A 303 19.22 -6.81 0.62
CA ALA A 303 18.32 -7.17 -0.48
C ALA A 303 17.65 -8.54 -0.35
N VAL A 304 18.20 -9.41 0.49
CA VAL A 304 17.70 -10.79 0.73
C VAL A 304 16.72 -10.88 1.90
N ARG A 305 16.63 -9.82 2.73
CA ARG A 305 15.66 -9.78 3.83
C ARG A 305 14.24 -9.60 3.29
N GLY A 306 13.28 -10.07 4.04
CA GLY A 306 11.89 -10.14 3.65
C GLY A 306 11.15 -8.79 3.69
N THR A 307 10.07 -8.75 2.95
CA THR A 307 9.03 -7.72 3.05
C THR A 307 7.70 -8.46 3.10
N GLU A 308 7.04 -8.41 4.25
CA GLU A 308 5.75 -9.06 4.46
C GLU A 308 4.66 -8.40 3.60
N LEU A 309 3.74 -9.20 3.06
CA LEU A 309 2.67 -8.68 2.21
C LEU A 309 1.68 -7.78 2.99
N CYS A 310 1.37 -8.10 4.26
CA CYS A 310 0.47 -7.25 5.06
C CYS A 310 1.04 -5.85 5.27
N LEU A 311 2.36 -5.73 5.56
CA LEU A 311 2.95 -4.39 5.73
C LEU A 311 2.86 -3.52 4.47
N VAL A 312 2.92 -4.13 3.27
CA VAL A 312 2.75 -3.38 2.01
C VAL A 312 1.35 -2.79 1.95
N VAL A 313 0.35 -3.59 2.27
CA VAL A 313 -1.07 -3.20 2.25
C VAL A 313 -1.36 -2.09 3.26
N GLU A 314 -0.92 -2.27 4.51
CA GLU A 314 -1.16 -1.33 5.58
C GLU A 314 -0.35 -0.03 5.42
N ALA A 315 0.88 -0.10 4.89
CA ALA A 315 1.65 1.09 4.55
C ALA A 315 1.01 1.91 3.42
N MET A 316 0.38 1.26 2.43
CA MET A 316 -0.38 1.96 1.39
C MET A 316 -1.59 2.68 1.97
N PHE A 317 -2.31 2.06 2.89
CA PHE A 317 -3.44 2.70 3.57
C PHE A 317 -3.00 3.88 4.43
N SER A 318 -1.98 3.68 5.27
CA SER A 318 -1.42 4.72 6.13
C SER A 318 -0.87 5.90 5.32
N GLY A 319 -0.10 5.64 4.25
CA GLY A 319 0.42 6.70 3.37
C GLY A 319 -0.69 7.52 2.71
N SER A 320 -1.78 6.88 2.30
CA SER A 320 -2.96 7.60 1.78
C SER A 320 -3.60 8.49 2.84
N PHE A 321 -3.70 8.03 4.09
CA PHE A 321 -4.22 8.83 5.20
C PHE A 321 -3.28 9.98 5.59
N LEU A 322 -1.96 9.74 5.59
CA LEU A 322 -0.96 10.81 5.82
C LEU A 322 -1.12 11.92 4.76
N TYR A 323 -1.29 11.57 3.49
CA TYR A 323 -1.54 12.56 2.45
C TYR A 323 -2.84 13.35 2.71
N GLN A 324 -3.91 12.68 3.12
CA GLN A 324 -5.18 13.36 3.44
C GLN A 324 -5.04 14.38 4.57
N VAL A 325 -4.19 14.13 5.56
CA VAL A 325 -4.03 15.01 6.73
C VAL A 325 -2.92 16.03 6.53
N ILE A 326 -1.74 15.60 6.05
CA ILE A 326 -0.53 16.42 5.94
C ILE A 326 -0.41 17.07 4.55
N GLY A 327 -0.75 16.35 3.49
CA GLY A 327 -0.72 16.84 2.10
C GLY A 327 0.68 16.83 1.47
N ASP A 328 1.68 16.16 2.05
CA ASP A 328 3.02 16.06 1.45
C ASP A 328 3.04 15.00 0.34
N LEU A 329 3.54 15.40 -0.83
CA LEU A 329 3.62 14.58 -2.04
C LEU A 329 4.35 13.25 -1.83
N LYS A 330 5.35 13.20 -0.94
CA LYS A 330 6.17 12.00 -0.68
C LYS A 330 5.32 10.78 -0.28
N PHE A 331 4.23 10.99 0.46
CA PHE A 331 3.34 9.90 0.88
C PHE A 331 2.62 9.28 -0.32
N ALA A 332 2.05 10.12 -1.20
CA ALA A 332 1.34 9.65 -2.37
C ALA A 332 2.27 8.97 -3.39
N ASP A 333 3.47 9.50 -3.60
CA ASP A 333 4.48 8.92 -4.48
C ASP A 333 4.90 7.52 -4.01
N GLN A 334 5.12 7.36 -2.71
CA GLN A 334 5.54 6.10 -2.14
C GLN A 334 4.42 5.04 -2.18
N VAL A 335 3.16 5.44 -1.90
CA VAL A 335 1.99 4.57 -2.04
C VAL A 335 1.86 4.06 -3.49
N GLU A 336 2.05 4.93 -4.46
CA GLU A 336 1.96 4.55 -5.88
C GLU A 336 3.07 3.58 -6.28
N ARG A 337 4.29 3.76 -5.75
CA ARG A 337 5.39 2.79 -5.92
C ARG A 337 5.05 1.43 -5.32
N MET A 338 4.50 1.37 -4.11
CA MET A 338 4.06 0.12 -3.49
C MET A 338 2.99 -0.56 -4.33
N ALA A 339 1.99 0.18 -4.80
CA ALA A 339 0.86 -0.35 -5.57
C ALA A 339 1.28 -0.97 -6.91
N TYR A 340 2.33 -0.44 -7.55
CA TYR A 340 2.78 -0.89 -8.87
C TYR A 340 4.00 -1.82 -8.84
N ASN A 341 4.65 -2.00 -7.69
CA ASN A 341 5.82 -2.88 -7.56
C ASN A 341 5.64 -3.91 -6.45
N ALA A 342 5.70 -3.49 -5.17
CA ALA A 342 5.71 -4.41 -4.03
C ALA A 342 4.44 -5.26 -3.96
N LEU A 343 3.26 -4.67 -4.13
CA LEU A 343 1.99 -5.40 -4.05
C LEU A 343 1.88 -6.51 -5.12
N PRO A 344 2.03 -6.24 -6.44
CA PRO A 344 1.92 -7.28 -7.46
C PRO A 344 3.09 -8.28 -7.44
N ALA A 345 4.26 -7.90 -6.95
CA ALA A 345 5.42 -8.81 -6.91
C ALA A 345 5.20 -10.02 -6.01
N THR A 346 4.40 -9.86 -4.96
CA THR A 346 4.10 -10.90 -3.96
C THR A 346 3.04 -11.89 -4.43
N LEU A 347 2.38 -11.63 -5.56
CA LEU A 347 1.27 -12.42 -6.08
C LEU A 347 1.65 -13.14 -7.38
N THR A 348 1.11 -14.33 -7.63
CA THR A 348 1.08 -14.87 -9.00
C THR A 348 0.25 -13.96 -9.90
N GLY A 349 0.50 -13.98 -11.21
CA GLY A 349 -0.23 -13.11 -12.13
C GLY A 349 -1.74 -13.31 -12.14
N ASP A 350 -2.20 -14.53 -11.87
CA ASP A 350 -3.61 -14.89 -11.70
C ASP A 350 -4.14 -14.64 -10.27
N MET A 351 -3.25 -14.22 -9.36
CA MET A 351 -3.50 -13.92 -7.95
C MET A 351 -4.07 -15.09 -7.11
N TRP A 352 -3.90 -16.34 -7.56
CA TRP A 352 -4.32 -17.52 -6.82
C TRP A 352 -3.35 -17.98 -5.75
N ALA A 353 -2.09 -17.53 -5.83
CA ALA A 353 -1.07 -17.76 -4.83
C ALA A 353 -0.36 -16.47 -4.47
N ARG A 354 0.08 -16.37 -3.23
CA ARG A 354 0.82 -15.24 -2.68
C ARG A 354 2.06 -15.74 -1.94
N GLN A 355 3.08 -14.90 -1.81
CA GLN A 355 4.15 -15.08 -0.84
C GLN A 355 3.73 -14.48 0.52
N TYR A 356 4.32 -14.94 1.60
CA TYR A 356 4.33 -14.21 2.87
C TYR A 356 5.38 -13.12 2.81
N LEU A 357 6.64 -13.50 2.53
CA LEU A 357 7.76 -12.59 2.35
C LEU A 357 8.23 -12.55 0.90
N GLN A 358 8.34 -11.37 0.32
CA GLN A 358 9.07 -11.11 -0.91
C GLN A 358 10.47 -10.60 -0.60
N GLN A 359 11.43 -10.86 -1.49
CA GLN A 359 12.81 -10.35 -1.42
C GLN A 359 13.09 -9.41 -2.59
N GLN A 360 13.97 -8.45 -2.41
CA GLN A 360 14.42 -7.57 -3.48
C GLN A 360 15.31 -8.34 -4.48
N ASN A 361 16.25 -9.15 -3.98
CA ASN A 361 16.98 -10.14 -4.76
C ASN A 361 16.50 -11.53 -4.36
N GLN A 362 15.63 -12.12 -5.17
CA GLN A 362 14.94 -13.38 -4.94
C GLN A 362 15.33 -14.37 -6.03
N VAL A 363 16.37 -15.16 -5.79
CA VAL A 363 16.92 -16.11 -6.78
C VAL A 363 16.16 -17.43 -6.80
N ALA A 364 15.44 -17.74 -5.73
CA ALA A 364 14.56 -18.90 -5.62
C ALA A 364 13.38 -18.60 -4.72
N SER A 365 12.27 -19.31 -4.89
CA SER A 365 11.08 -19.32 -4.02
C SER A 365 10.80 -20.77 -3.66
N LYS A 366 11.28 -21.20 -2.51
CA LYS A 366 11.31 -22.63 -2.10
C LYS A 366 11.41 -22.77 -0.60
N ASN A 367 11.44 -24.01 -0.10
CA ASN A 367 11.93 -24.27 1.25
C ASN A 367 13.38 -23.78 1.37
N MET A 368 13.63 -22.81 2.24
CA MET A 368 14.95 -22.29 2.56
C MET A 368 15.37 -22.74 3.96
N THR A 369 16.31 -23.67 4.05
CA THR A 369 16.91 -24.11 5.32
C THR A 369 18.41 -24.23 5.16
N PRO A 370 19.23 -23.30 5.69
CA PRO A 370 18.85 -22.08 6.43
C PRO A 370 18.10 -21.04 5.58
N ASN A 371 17.31 -20.16 6.24
CA ASN A 371 16.63 -19.06 5.58
C ASN A 371 17.19 -17.71 6.05
N PRO A 372 17.02 -16.61 5.29
CA PRO A 372 17.48 -15.27 5.66
C PRO A 372 16.47 -14.52 6.55
N PHE A 373 15.42 -15.19 7.06
CA PHE A 373 14.30 -14.63 7.82
C PHE A 373 14.33 -15.18 9.26
N PRO A 374 14.99 -14.49 10.20
CA PRO A 374 15.21 -15.04 11.56
C PRO A 374 13.94 -15.45 12.31
N GLU A 375 12.85 -14.71 12.11
CA GLU A 375 11.59 -14.90 12.85
C GLU A 375 10.55 -15.72 12.07
N ASP A 376 10.89 -16.19 10.87
CA ASP A 376 9.94 -16.83 9.97
C ASP A 376 10.33 -18.24 9.57
N GLY A 377 9.33 -18.98 9.11
CA GLY A 377 9.50 -20.35 8.64
C GLY A 377 10.18 -20.46 7.27
N PRO A 378 10.70 -21.65 6.94
CA PRO A 378 11.46 -21.87 5.71
C PRO A 378 10.63 -21.76 4.43
N TYR A 379 9.31 -21.71 4.51
CA TYR A 379 8.41 -21.58 3.36
C TYR A 379 7.87 -20.17 3.15
N SER A 380 8.35 -19.17 3.89
CA SER A 380 7.78 -17.81 3.89
C SER A 380 7.80 -17.13 2.52
N ASN A 381 8.75 -17.46 1.64
CA ASN A 381 8.79 -16.93 0.28
C ASN A 381 8.18 -17.85 -0.79
N VAL A 382 7.60 -18.99 -0.43
CA VAL A 382 6.87 -19.86 -1.36
C VAL A 382 5.60 -19.18 -1.81
N PHE A 383 5.22 -19.32 -3.08
CA PHE A 383 3.91 -18.88 -3.56
C PHE A 383 2.86 -19.93 -3.21
N GLY A 384 1.88 -19.57 -2.41
CA GLY A 384 0.84 -20.49 -1.97
C GLY A 384 -0.38 -19.77 -1.41
N LEU A 385 -1.34 -20.53 -0.89
CA LEU A 385 -2.48 -19.98 -0.19
C LEU A 385 -2.07 -19.42 1.18
N GLU A 386 -1.31 -20.22 1.94
CA GLU A 386 -0.85 -19.90 3.28
C GLU A 386 0.57 -20.45 3.51
N PRO A 387 1.60 -19.90 2.81
CA PRO A 387 2.95 -20.44 2.88
C PRO A 387 3.64 -20.23 4.24
N ASN A 388 3.13 -19.34 5.07
CA ASN A 388 3.53 -19.08 6.45
C ASN A 388 2.29 -18.75 7.28
N TYR A 389 2.14 -17.53 7.78
CA TYR A 389 0.94 -17.11 8.50
C TYR A 389 -0.23 -16.77 7.55
N PRO A 390 -1.49 -17.01 7.97
CA PRO A 390 -2.66 -16.79 7.11
C PRO A 390 -3.11 -15.33 6.98
N CYS A 391 -2.63 -14.41 7.84
CA CYS A 391 -3.05 -13.01 7.88
C CYS A 391 -3.01 -12.35 6.49
N CYS A 392 -1.92 -12.49 5.75
CA CYS A 392 -1.79 -11.92 4.43
C CYS A 392 -2.81 -12.45 3.41
N THR A 393 -3.39 -13.64 3.63
CA THR A 393 -4.40 -14.21 2.72
C THR A 393 -5.71 -13.41 2.75
N VAL A 394 -6.07 -12.88 3.92
CA VAL A 394 -7.29 -12.09 4.13
C VAL A 394 -7.05 -10.60 4.04
N ASP A 395 -5.80 -10.17 4.23
CA ASP A 395 -5.41 -8.76 4.23
C ASP A 395 -5.10 -8.22 2.81
N PHE A 396 -4.29 -8.93 2.01
CA PHE A 396 -3.84 -8.40 0.71
C PHE A 396 -4.97 -7.94 -0.23
N PRO A 397 -6.18 -8.57 -0.21
CA PRO A 397 -7.25 -8.14 -1.11
C PRO A 397 -7.77 -6.72 -0.85
N GLN A 398 -7.45 -6.09 0.29
CA GLN A 398 -7.80 -4.69 0.55
C GLN A 398 -6.81 -3.69 -0.07
N GLY A 399 -5.58 -4.10 -0.41
CA GLY A 399 -4.52 -3.20 -0.85
C GLY A 399 -4.91 -2.42 -2.11
N PHE A 400 -5.26 -3.12 -3.20
CA PHE A 400 -5.64 -2.45 -4.43
C PHE A 400 -6.98 -1.69 -4.32
N PRO A 401 -8.05 -2.22 -3.72
CA PRO A 401 -9.30 -1.46 -3.56
C PRO A 401 -9.11 -0.17 -2.76
N LYS A 402 -8.36 -0.19 -1.66
CA LYS A 402 -8.06 1.04 -0.89
C LYS A 402 -7.22 2.03 -1.70
N PHE A 403 -6.28 1.56 -2.53
CA PHE A 403 -5.57 2.41 -3.48
C PHE A 403 -6.53 3.05 -4.49
N ALA A 404 -7.41 2.27 -5.10
CA ALA A 404 -8.36 2.74 -6.09
C ALA A 404 -9.37 3.75 -5.51
N THR A 405 -9.91 3.49 -4.30
CA THR A 405 -10.87 4.39 -3.64
C THR A 405 -10.24 5.70 -3.15
N ASN A 406 -8.91 5.76 -3.04
CA ASN A 406 -8.17 6.99 -2.79
C ASN A 406 -7.65 7.68 -4.06
N SER A 407 -7.99 7.18 -5.27
CA SER A 407 -7.53 7.80 -6.52
C SER A 407 -8.13 9.18 -6.75
N PHE A 408 -9.31 9.46 -6.18
CA PHE A 408 -9.91 10.78 -6.19
C PHE A 408 -10.29 11.22 -4.77
N LEU A 409 -10.00 12.47 -4.48
CA LEU A 409 -10.34 13.15 -3.22
C LEU A 409 -11.10 14.44 -3.53
N VAL A 410 -11.64 15.07 -2.49
CA VAL A 410 -12.20 16.43 -2.58
C VAL A 410 -11.58 17.32 -1.51
N THR A 411 -11.57 18.64 -1.76
CA THR A 411 -11.19 19.62 -0.73
C THR A 411 -12.24 19.64 0.41
N PRO A 412 -11.88 20.09 1.63
CA PRO A 412 -12.80 20.10 2.78
C PRO A 412 -14.12 20.88 2.55
N ASP A 413 -14.04 21.97 1.79
CA ASP A 413 -15.18 22.77 1.36
C ASP A 413 -15.95 22.15 0.17
N ARG A 414 -15.48 20.99 -0.32
CA ARG A 414 -15.98 20.30 -1.52
C ARG A 414 -16.03 21.17 -2.78
N ALA A 415 -15.19 22.22 -2.86
CA ALA A 415 -15.16 23.11 -4.02
C ALA A 415 -14.33 22.55 -5.18
N ALA A 416 -13.47 21.57 -4.93
CA ALA A 416 -12.58 20.99 -5.93
C ALA A 416 -12.54 19.46 -5.88
N LEU A 417 -12.30 18.85 -7.05
CA LEU A 417 -11.98 17.42 -7.21
C LEU A 417 -10.47 17.25 -7.38
N VAL A 418 -9.87 16.32 -6.68
CA VAL A 418 -8.44 16.04 -6.67
C VAL A 418 -8.19 14.64 -7.21
N HIS A 419 -7.46 14.50 -8.32
CA HIS A 419 -6.97 13.24 -8.86
C HIS A 419 -5.60 12.92 -8.26
N LEU A 420 -5.57 12.00 -7.30
CA LEU A 420 -4.38 11.68 -6.49
C LEU A 420 -3.57 10.53 -7.10
N TYR A 421 -4.15 9.33 -7.22
CA TYR A 421 -3.45 8.18 -7.79
C TYR A 421 -3.79 8.03 -9.26
N LEU A 422 -2.73 8.08 -10.06
CA LEU A 422 -2.85 8.05 -11.50
C LEU A 422 -3.13 6.64 -12.00
N GLY A 423 -4.24 6.49 -12.70
CA GLY A 423 -4.71 5.21 -13.23
C GLY A 423 -6.01 5.37 -14.00
N PRO A 424 -6.46 4.34 -14.73
CA PRO A 424 -7.67 4.42 -15.53
C PRO A 424 -8.93 4.24 -14.66
N PHE A 425 -9.20 5.22 -13.82
CA PHE A 425 -10.36 5.29 -12.92
C PHE A 425 -11.40 6.27 -13.43
N GLU A 426 -12.62 6.12 -12.93
CA GLU A 426 -13.72 7.03 -13.12
C GLU A 426 -14.24 7.48 -11.75
N ALA A 427 -14.54 8.76 -11.60
CA ALA A 427 -15.13 9.32 -10.39
C ALA A 427 -16.43 10.06 -10.73
N ALA A 428 -17.41 9.95 -9.82
CA ALA A 428 -18.63 10.75 -9.84
C ALA A 428 -18.83 11.39 -8.46
N ALA A 429 -19.02 12.70 -8.41
CA ALA A 429 -19.16 13.43 -7.16
C ALA A 429 -20.18 14.57 -7.30
N VAL A 430 -20.76 14.96 -6.16
CA VAL A 430 -21.48 16.21 -6.04
C VAL A 430 -20.61 17.16 -5.23
N LEU A 431 -20.12 18.21 -5.87
CA LEU A 431 -19.32 19.24 -5.24
C LEU A 431 -20.21 20.34 -4.64
N ALA A 432 -19.60 21.30 -3.95
CA ALA A 432 -20.30 22.43 -3.34
C ALA A 432 -21.24 23.16 -4.34
N GLY A 433 -22.40 23.58 -3.84
CA GLY A 433 -23.42 24.23 -4.64
C GLY A 433 -24.15 23.30 -5.61
N ASP A 434 -24.31 22.02 -5.30
CA ASP A 434 -24.97 20.98 -6.12
C ASP A 434 -24.34 20.84 -7.51
N ASN A 435 -23.01 20.98 -7.60
CA ASN A 435 -22.28 20.78 -8.83
C ASN A 435 -22.03 19.30 -9.07
N ALA A 436 -22.83 18.66 -9.91
CA ALA A 436 -22.62 17.28 -10.32
C ALA A 436 -21.41 17.20 -11.27
N VAL A 437 -20.41 16.43 -10.90
CA VAL A 437 -19.15 16.28 -11.63
C VAL A 437 -18.87 14.80 -11.87
N SER A 438 -18.42 14.47 -13.08
CA SER A 438 -17.80 13.18 -13.38
C SER A 438 -16.46 13.38 -14.07
N ALA A 439 -15.49 12.53 -13.74
CA ALA A 439 -14.18 12.48 -14.37
C ALA A 439 -13.86 11.05 -14.81
N LYS A 440 -13.48 10.88 -16.08
CA LYS A 440 -13.04 9.61 -16.66
C LYS A 440 -11.60 9.75 -17.14
N VAL A 441 -10.70 8.86 -16.64
CA VAL A 441 -9.28 8.86 -16.98
C VAL A 441 -8.96 7.69 -17.90
N GLU A 442 -8.41 7.97 -19.07
CA GLU A 442 -7.92 6.99 -20.03
C GLU A 442 -6.40 7.10 -20.11
N THR A 443 -5.72 6.01 -19.72
CA THR A 443 -4.25 6.01 -19.61
C THR A 443 -3.68 4.59 -19.63
N LEU A 444 -2.41 4.47 -19.98
CA LEU A 444 -1.59 3.26 -19.76
C LEU A 444 -0.64 3.42 -18.56
N TYR A 445 -0.74 4.51 -17.79
CA TYR A 445 0.10 4.74 -16.61
C TYR A 445 0.03 3.56 -15.63
N PRO A 446 1.16 3.10 -15.05
CA PRO A 446 2.50 3.65 -15.07
C PRO A 446 3.39 3.19 -16.26
N PHE A 447 2.85 2.48 -17.25
CA PHE A 447 3.59 1.97 -18.42
C PHE A 447 3.63 2.97 -19.59
N GLY A 448 2.84 4.02 -19.53
CA GLY A 448 2.81 5.15 -20.45
C GLY A 448 2.81 6.47 -19.69
N ASP A 449 3.15 7.54 -20.38
CA ASP A 449 3.37 8.86 -19.79
C ASP A 449 2.19 9.83 -20.04
N THR A 450 1.17 9.40 -20.79
CA THR A 450 0.00 10.23 -21.18
C THR A 450 -1.24 9.86 -20.38
N LEU A 451 -1.94 10.85 -19.84
CA LEU A 451 -3.28 10.71 -19.26
C LEU A 451 -4.27 11.60 -20.01
N THR A 452 -5.36 11.00 -20.48
CA THR A 452 -6.50 11.76 -21.03
C THR A 452 -7.64 11.72 -20.02
N THR A 453 -8.04 12.89 -19.50
CA THR A 453 -9.15 12.99 -18.55
C THR A 453 -10.31 13.74 -19.19
N THR A 454 -11.46 13.07 -19.33
CA THR A 454 -12.71 13.70 -19.77
C THR A 454 -13.57 14.02 -18.54
N ILE A 455 -13.87 15.30 -18.35
CA ILE A 455 -14.63 15.82 -17.23
C ILE A 455 -15.97 16.37 -17.71
N SER A 456 -17.07 15.98 -17.05
CA SER A 456 -18.38 16.61 -17.23
C SER A 456 -18.79 17.30 -15.92
N ALA A 457 -19.19 18.57 -15.98
CA ALA A 457 -19.59 19.33 -14.80
C ALA A 457 -20.84 20.20 -15.10
N THR A 458 -21.71 20.36 -14.11
CA THR A 458 -22.89 21.23 -14.24
C THR A 458 -22.57 22.70 -13.97
N LYS A 459 -21.49 22.98 -13.23
CA LYS A 459 -21.01 24.32 -12.88
C LYS A 459 -19.48 24.36 -12.97
N PRO A 460 -18.87 25.55 -13.15
CA PRO A 460 -17.41 25.68 -13.10
C PRO A 460 -16.86 25.26 -11.72
N PHE A 461 -15.66 24.66 -11.73
CA PHE A 461 -14.93 24.25 -10.52
C PHE A 461 -13.43 24.13 -10.81
N THR A 462 -12.62 23.88 -9.78
CA THR A 462 -11.20 23.57 -9.91
C THR A 462 -10.95 22.07 -9.88
N TYR A 463 -10.27 21.55 -10.89
CA TYR A 463 -9.76 20.19 -10.93
C TYR A 463 -8.26 20.19 -10.63
N PHE A 464 -7.85 19.38 -9.66
CA PHE A 464 -6.45 19.16 -9.33
C PHE A 464 -5.98 17.81 -9.81
N THR A 465 -4.76 17.75 -10.36
CA THR A 465 -4.07 16.48 -10.68
C THR A 465 -2.74 16.47 -9.96
N ARG A 466 -2.45 15.36 -9.25
CA ARG A 466 -1.12 15.16 -8.66
C ARG A 466 -0.08 15.02 -9.75
N ILE A 467 1.03 15.73 -9.59
CA ILE A 467 2.21 15.61 -10.42
C ILE A 467 3.27 14.89 -9.61
N PRO A 468 3.58 13.61 -9.93
CA PRO A 468 4.59 12.84 -9.20
C PRO A 468 5.96 13.50 -9.22
N SER A 469 6.76 13.31 -8.16
CA SER A 469 8.08 13.94 -8.01
C SER A 469 9.10 13.55 -9.09
N TRP A 470 8.87 12.44 -9.80
CA TRP A 470 9.73 12.01 -10.92
C TRP A 470 9.38 12.65 -12.27
N VAL A 471 8.36 13.51 -12.32
CA VAL A 471 7.98 14.27 -13.52
C VAL A 471 8.60 15.65 -13.45
N THR A 472 9.60 15.91 -14.29
CA THR A 472 10.37 17.17 -14.25
C THR A 472 9.96 18.18 -15.32
N ALA A 473 9.30 17.75 -16.40
CA ALA A 473 8.94 18.59 -17.56
C ALA A 473 7.56 18.19 -18.13
N GLY A 474 6.53 18.10 -17.27
CA GLY A 474 5.19 17.73 -17.70
C GLY A 474 4.41 18.91 -18.30
N THR A 475 3.40 18.58 -19.12
CA THR A 475 2.50 19.56 -19.74
C THR A 475 1.05 19.13 -19.65
N VAL A 476 0.12 20.09 -19.81
CA VAL A 476 -1.31 19.85 -19.95
C VAL A 476 -1.89 20.63 -21.13
N SER A 477 -2.73 19.99 -21.94
CA SER A 477 -3.58 20.63 -22.96
C SER A 477 -5.04 20.56 -22.52
N VAL A 478 -5.76 21.67 -22.64
CA VAL A 478 -7.18 21.80 -22.30
C VAL A 478 -7.99 21.94 -23.59
N ASN A 479 -8.90 21.01 -23.87
CA ASN A 479 -9.77 21.01 -25.06
C ASN A 479 -9.00 21.19 -26.40
N GLY A 480 -7.79 20.61 -26.49
CA GLY A 480 -6.93 20.69 -27.66
C GLY A 480 -6.23 22.03 -27.86
N ALA A 481 -6.27 22.93 -26.87
CA ALA A 481 -5.45 24.15 -26.87
C ALA A 481 -3.95 23.80 -26.81
N PRO A 482 -3.04 24.71 -27.16
CA PRO A 482 -1.60 24.52 -26.98
C PRO A 482 -1.28 24.06 -25.55
N ALA A 483 -0.37 23.07 -25.43
CA ALA A 483 0.01 22.53 -24.14
C ALA A 483 0.77 23.58 -23.30
N GLU A 484 0.46 23.66 -22.01
CA GLU A 484 1.10 24.53 -21.03
C GLU A 484 1.92 23.69 -20.06
N ALA A 485 2.99 24.28 -19.51
CA ALA A 485 3.83 23.60 -18.51
C ALA A 485 3.07 23.40 -17.20
N LEU A 486 3.27 22.25 -16.56
CA LEU A 486 2.70 21.98 -15.25
C LEU A 486 3.37 22.83 -14.16
N ALA A 487 2.55 23.34 -13.23
CA ALA A 487 2.99 24.12 -12.07
C ALA A 487 2.31 23.59 -10.81
N PRO A 488 2.82 22.50 -10.21
CA PRO A 488 2.24 21.93 -8.99
C PRO A 488 2.47 22.86 -7.80
N ASN A 489 1.49 22.90 -6.89
CA ASN A 489 1.57 23.63 -5.63
C ASN A 489 2.40 22.84 -4.58
N GLU A 490 2.42 23.32 -3.34
CA GLU A 490 3.14 22.69 -2.21
C GLU A 490 2.68 21.26 -1.90
N ASN A 491 1.46 20.87 -2.29
CA ASN A 491 0.92 19.53 -2.13
C ASN A 491 1.17 18.63 -3.37
N GLY A 492 1.97 19.11 -4.34
CA GLY A 492 2.23 18.40 -5.59
C GLY A 492 1.06 18.41 -6.57
N LEU A 493 0.10 19.31 -6.43
CA LEU A 493 -1.14 19.37 -7.21
C LEU A 493 -1.11 20.50 -8.24
N HIS A 494 -1.29 20.17 -9.53
CA HIS A 494 -1.53 21.15 -10.60
C HIS A 494 -3.03 21.44 -10.72
N ALA A 495 -3.38 22.71 -10.73
CA ALA A 495 -4.76 23.19 -10.81
C ALA A 495 -5.18 23.51 -12.25
N VAL A 496 -6.35 23.02 -12.65
CA VAL A 496 -6.99 23.35 -13.93
C VAL A 496 -8.39 23.91 -13.66
N ALA A 497 -8.70 25.07 -14.21
CA ALA A 497 -10.06 25.63 -14.19
C ALA A 497 -10.93 24.89 -15.21
N VAL A 498 -11.99 24.23 -14.73
CA VAL A 498 -12.94 23.47 -15.54
C VAL A 498 -14.25 24.23 -15.63
N GLY A 499 -14.74 24.47 -16.86
CA GLY A 499 -16.03 25.10 -17.12
C GLY A 499 -17.22 24.16 -16.93
N ALA A 500 -18.44 24.72 -16.98
CA ALA A 500 -19.64 23.89 -17.12
C ALA A 500 -19.67 23.22 -18.52
N GLY A 501 -20.18 21.98 -18.58
CA GLY A 501 -20.19 21.15 -19.78
C GLY A 501 -19.07 20.11 -19.76
N VAL A 502 -18.54 19.77 -20.93
CA VAL A 502 -17.49 18.76 -21.09
C VAL A 502 -16.14 19.44 -21.33
N THR A 503 -15.14 19.02 -20.57
CA THR A 503 -13.74 19.45 -20.71
C THR A 503 -12.85 18.22 -20.88
N THR A 504 -11.95 18.24 -21.86
CA THR A 504 -10.94 17.20 -22.07
C THR A 504 -9.57 17.76 -21.71
N LEU A 505 -8.86 17.06 -20.82
CA LEU A 505 -7.49 17.37 -20.40
C LEU A 505 -6.56 16.26 -20.91
N VAL A 506 -5.45 16.66 -21.51
CA VAL A 506 -4.39 15.72 -21.89
C VAL A 506 -3.11 16.11 -21.15
N PHE A 507 -2.71 15.28 -20.22
CA PHE A 507 -1.45 15.42 -19.47
C PHE A 507 -0.37 14.57 -20.11
N GLU A 508 0.80 15.16 -20.33
CA GLU A 508 2.04 14.45 -20.64
C GLU A 508 2.95 14.51 -19.42
N LEU A 509 3.28 13.35 -18.86
CA LEU A 509 4.04 13.18 -17.62
C LEU A 509 5.33 12.37 -17.90
N PRO A 510 6.30 12.93 -18.63
CA PRO A 510 7.49 12.20 -19.03
C PRO A 510 8.29 11.71 -17.81
N ALA A 511 8.70 10.45 -17.86
CA ALA A 511 9.52 9.85 -16.84
C ALA A 511 10.91 9.51 -17.39
N GLU A 512 11.94 9.84 -16.60
CA GLU A 512 13.32 9.51 -16.91
C GLU A 512 13.76 8.24 -16.16
N ILE A 513 14.82 7.58 -16.67
CA ILE A 513 15.49 6.48 -15.96
C ILE A 513 16.27 7.09 -14.81
N ARG A 514 16.04 6.58 -13.59
CA ARG A 514 16.72 7.01 -12.37
C ARG A 514 17.44 5.83 -11.72
N ILE A 515 18.66 6.08 -11.27
CA ILE A 515 19.47 5.13 -10.51
C ILE A 515 19.37 5.49 -9.01
N GLU A 516 19.13 4.48 -8.18
CA GLU A 516 19.15 4.57 -6.74
C GLU A 516 20.32 3.77 -6.20
N ASN A 517 21.21 4.42 -5.42
CA ASN A 517 22.33 3.74 -4.77
C ASN A 517 21.82 2.87 -3.62
N ARG A 518 22.35 1.64 -3.54
CA ARG A 518 21.98 0.64 -2.54
C ARG A 518 23.22 0.16 -1.78
N PRO A 519 23.05 -0.63 -0.70
CA PRO A 519 24.18 -1.22 0.02
C PRO A 519 25.15 -1.97 -0.91
N HIS A 520 26.39 -2.14 -0.47
CA HIS A 520 27.44 -2.86 -1.18
C HIS A 520 27.78 -2.25 -2.57
N GLY A 521 27.62 -0.93 -2.72
CA GLY A 521 27.88 -0.28 -4.02
C GLY A 521 26.92 -0.70 -5.15
N SER A 522 25.88 -1.45 -4.82
CA SER A 522 24.86 -1.88 -5.79
C SER A 522 23.90 -0.75 -6.15
N VAL A 523 23.11 -0.96 -7.19
CA VAL A 523 22.13 0.02 -7.67
C VAL A 523 20.79 -0.62 -7.98
N ALA A 524 19.70 0.14 -7.75
CA ALA A 524 18.39 -0.16 -8.26
C ALA A 524 18.01 0.79 -9.41
N VAL A 525 17.16 0.32 -10.32
CA VAL A 525 16.80 1.04 -11.54
C VAL A 525 15.30 1.35 -11.53
N HIS A 526 14.96 2.61 -11.81
CA HIS A 526 13.58 3.10 -11.83
C HIS A 526 13.28 3.86 -13.13
N ARG A 527 12.01 3.84 -13.55
CA ARG A 527 11.45 4.81 -14.49
C ARG A 527 10.01 5.14 -14.06
N GLY A 528 9.77 6.39 -13.73
CA GLY A 528 8.51 6.81 -13.13
C GLY A 528 8.24 6.10 -11.81
N ALA A 529 7.03 5.57 -11.64
CA ALA A 529 6.65 4.78 -10.48
C ALA A 529 7.26 3.37 -10.45
N LEU A 530 7.76 2.87 -11.59
CA LEU A 530 8.21 1.49 -11.72
C LEU A 530 9.67 1.30 -11.27
N ASN A 531 9.91 0.27 -10.48
CA ASN A 531 11.21 -0.36 -10.25
C ASN A 531 11.40 -1.48 -11.28
N TYR A 532 12.63 -1.72 -11.70
CA TYR A 532 12.97 -2.72 -12.71
C TYR A 532 13.89 -3.80 -12.16
N ALA A 533 13.69 -5.03 -12.62
CA ALA A 533 14.45 -6.20 -12.20
C ALA A 533 14.80 -7.08 -13.40
N PHE A 534 15.91 -7.81 -13.30
CA PHE A 534 16.19 -8.93 -14.17
C PHE A 534 15.27 -10.09 -13.78
N ASP A 535 14.39 -10.54 -14.69
CA ASP A 535 13.55 -11.72 -14.48
C ASP A 535 14.39 -12.97 -14.74
N ILE A 536 14.59 -13.76 -13.70
CA ILE A 536 15.39 -14.99 -13.77
C ILE A 536 14.56 -16.08 -14.45
N PRO A 537 15.03 -16.66 -15.58
CA PRO A 537 14.39 -17.83 -16.18
C PRO A 537 14.22 -18.95 -15.16
N ARG A 538 13.04 -19.55 -15.09
CA ARG A 538 12.70 -20.46 -13.99
C ARG A 538 11.90 -21.68 -14.42
N HIS A 539 11.98 -22.69 -13.58
CA HIS A 539 11.07 -23.83 -13.55
C HIS A 539 10.08 -23.64 -12.40
N GLU A 540 8.82 -23.99 -12.64
CA GLU A 540 7.75 -23.96 -11.66
C GLU A 540 7.36 -25.40 -11.31
N LYS A 541 7.27 -25.69 -10.01
CA LYS A 541 6.86 -26.99 -9.51
C LYS A 541 5.72 -26.83 -8.52
N GLN A 542 4.59 -27.43 -8.83
CA GLN A 542 3.48 -27.49 -7.90
C GLN A 542 3.81 -28.42 -6.74
N LEU A 543 3.72 -27.92 -5.51
CA LEU A 543 3.94 -28.67 -4.27
C LEU A 543 2.64 -29.26 -3.75
N ALA A 544 1.57 -28.47 -3.77
CA ALA A 544 0.25 -28.85 -3.30
C ALA A 544 -0.85 -28.13 -4.06
N ALA A 545 -2.09 -28.62 -3.94
CA ALA A 545 -3.31 -27.93 -4.34
C ALA A 545 -4.33 -28.04 -3.23
N HIS A 546 -5.10 -26.98 -2.99
CA HIS A 546 -6.13 -26.99 -1.96
C HIS A 546 -7.29 -27.91 -2.38
N PRO A 547 -7.74 -28.86 -1.50
CA PRO A 547 -8.72 -29.87 -1.87
C PRO A 547 -10.10 -29.32 -2.27
N LEU A 548 -10.48 -28.17 -1.73
CA LEU A 548 -11.78 -27.53 -2.01
C LEU A 548 -11.71 -26.53 -3.17
N GLU A 549 -10.51 -26.06 -3.53
CA GLU A 549 -10.29 -25.13 -4.63
C GLU A 549 -8.94 -25.42 -5.30
N PRO A 550 -8.91 -26.35 -6.27
CA PRO A 550 -7.66 -26.81 -6.88
C PRO A 550 -6.84 -25.74 -7.63
N ARG A 551 -7.41 -24.55 -7.87
CA ARG A 551 -6.67 -23.40 -8.43
C ARG A 551 -5.77 -22.73 -7.38
N ALA A 552 -6.06 -22.88 -6.09
CA ALA A 552 -5.19 -22.44 -5.02
C ALA A 552 -4.08 -23.49 -4.85
N VAL A 553 -2.91 -23.19 -5.41
CA VAL A 553 -1.75 -24.08 -5.45
C VAL A 553 -0.60 -23.48 -4.66
N ASP A 554 0.24 -24.37 -4.08
CA ASP A 554 1.55 -23.98 -3.56
C ASP A 554 2.60 -24.30 -4.63
N LEU A 555 3.47 -23.33 -4.91
CA LEU A 555 4.44 -23.36 -6.00
C LEU A 555 5.85 -23.13 -5.49
N GLU A 556 6.76 -24.02 -5.89
CA GLU A 556 8.20 -23.79 -5.82
C GLU A 556 8.68 -23.24 -7.14
N LEU A 557 9.45 -22.14 -7.10
CA LEU A 557 10.12 -21.55 -8.26
C LEU A 557 11.63 -21.69 -8.09
N LEU A 558 12.27 -22.31 -9.08
CA LEU A 558 13.72 -22.50 -9.11
C LEU A 558 14.30 -21.90 -10.39
N PRO A 559 15.49 -21.28 -10.35
CA PRO A 559 16.12 -20.81 -11.56
C PRO A 559 16.36 -21.98 -12.53
N ALA A 560 16.16 -21.73 -13.82
CA ALA A 560 16.44 -22.74 -14.86
C ALA A 560 17.92 -23.12 -14.88
N GLU A 561 18.78 -22.13 -14.66
CA GLU A 561 20.23 -22.29 -14.48
C GLU A 561 20.66 -21.45 -13.28
N TRP A 562 21.42 -22.03 -12.35
CA TRP A 562 21.75 -21.39 -11.07
C TRP A 562 22.77 -20.23 -11.19
N ASP A 563 23.44 -20.06 -12.32
CA ASP A 563 24.34 -18.95 -12.63
C ASP A 563 23.68 -17.84 -13.48
N ALA A 564 22.45 -18.06 -13.95
CA ALA A 564 21.78 -17.12 -14.86
C ALA A 564 21.58 -15.71 -14.28
N TRP A 565 21.51 -15.58 -12.94
CA TRP A 565 21.29 -14.34 -12.22
C TRP A 565 22.57 -13.63 -11.76
N GLN A 566 23.73 -14.27 -11.88
CA GLN A 566 25.03 -13.76 -11.43
C GLN A 566 25.55 -12.71 -12.42
N LEU A 567 25.00 -11.51 -12.38
CA LEU A 567 25.24 -10.45 -13.34
C LEU A 567 25.58 -9.13 -12.65
N ALA A 568 26.58 -8.41 -13.19
CA ALA A 568 26.79 -6.99 -12.94
C ALA A 568 26.36 -6.18 -14.17
N ILE A 569 25.79 -5.00 -13.94
CA ILE A 569 25.29 -4.13 -15.02
C ILE A 569 26.14 -2.88 -15.20
N ASP A 570 26.15 -2.31 -16.41
CA ASP A 570 26.62 -0.95 -16.65
C ASP A 570 25.42 0.01 -16.75
N PRO A 571 25.08 0.75 -15.67
CA PRO A 571 23.92 1.64 -15.66
C PRO A 571 23.96 2.74 -16.75
N SER A 572 25.11 3.09 -17.28
CA SER A 572 25.25 4.10 -18.33
C SER A 572 24.66 3.66 -19.68
N THR A 573 24.43 2.35 -19.85
CA THR A 573 23.91 1.75 -21.08
C THR A 573 22.39 1.50 -21.06
N LEU A 574 21.71 1.92 -19.99
CA LEU A 574 20.28 1.73 -19.84
C LEU A 574 19.50 2.42 -20.94
N ALA A 575 18.58 1.70 -21.57
CA ALA A 575 17.71 2.21 -22.62
C ALA A 575 16.27 1.70 -22.42
N PHE A 576 15.30 2.62 -22.55
CA PHE A 576 13.89 2.30 -22.43
C PHE A 576 13.32 1.73 -23.73
N SER A 577 12.55 0.66 -23.63
CA SER A 577 11.81 0.06 -24.73
C SER A 577 10.33 -0.06 -24.38
N ASN A 578 9.49 0.52 -25.23
CA ASN A 578 8.06 0.38 -25.13
C ASN A 578 7.58 -0.54 -26.26
N ALA A 579 7.22 -1.76 -25.93
CA ALA A 579 6.73 -2.75 -26.90
C ALA A 579 5.48 -2.26 -27.67
N ASN A 580 4.73 -1.33 -27.08
CA ASN A 580 3.52 -0.75 -27.66
C ASN A 580 3.79 0.50 -28.55
N ALA A 581 5.01 1.03 -28.57
CA ALA A 581 5.33 2.24 -29.35
C ALA A 581 5.21 2.04 -30.88
N ASN A 582 5.36 0.79 -31.36
CA ASN A 582 5.32 0.44 -32.78
C ASN A 582 3.92 -0.03 -33.26
N ALA A 583 2.93 -0.13 -32.38
CA ALA A 583 1.56 -0.39 -32.80
C ALA A 583 0.96 0.90 -33.37
N ASN A 584 0.37 0.82 -34.57
CA ASN A 584 -0.25 1.94 -35.29
C ASN A 584 -1.02 2.86 -34.33
N ALA A 585 -0.83 4.15 -34.46
CA ALA A 585 -1.37 5.22 -33.58
C ALA A 585 -2.90 5.19 -33.35
N ASN A 586 -3.64 4.35 -34.09
CA ASN A 586 -5.11 4.20 -34.04
C ASN A 586 -5.59 2.86 -33.43
N ALA A 587 -4.69 1.96 -32.99
CA ALA A 587 -5.13 0.78 -32.27
C ALA A 587 -5.38 1.16 -30.81
N HIS A 588 -6.56 0.87 -30.27
CA HIS A 588 -6.83 0.93 -28.83
C HIS A 588 -5.76 0.12 -28.11
N ARG A 589 -4.81 0.81 -27.46
CA ARG A 589 -3.71 0.20 -26.74
C ARG A 589 -4.29 -0.51 -25.53
N THR A 590 -4.36 -1.83 -25.58
CA THR A 590 -4.77 -2.64 -24.43
C THR A 590 -3.54 -3.21 -23.77
N LEU A 591 -3.48 -3.09 -22.45
CA LEU A 591 -2.45 -3.78 -21.66
C LEU A 591 -2.71 -5.29 -21.66
N PRO A 592 -1.67 -6.13 -21.58
CA PRO A 592 -1.85 -7.56 -21.41
C PRO A 592 -2.62 -7.87 -20.12
N SER A 593 -3.33 -8.97 -20.08
CA SER A 593 -3.99 -9.45 -18.86
C SER A 593 -3.64 -10.93 -18.66
N PRO A 594 -3.04 -11.27 -17.52
CA PRO A 594 -2.59 -10.40 -16.42
C PRO A 594 -1.38 -9.53 -16.79
N ILE A 595 -1.28 -8.33 -16.17
CA ILE A 595 -0.23 -7.35 -16.50
C ILE A 595 1.11 -7.72 -15.88
N PHE A 596 1.09 -8.21 -14.64
CA PHE A 596 2.26 -8.49 -13.83
C PHE A 596 2.68 -9.97 -13.88
N ASP A 597 2.43 -10.64 -15.00
CA ASP A 597 2.82 -12.03 -15.19
C ASP A 597 3.23 -12.33 -16.63
N ALA A 598 3.88 -13.49 -16.77
CA ALA A 598 3.96 -14.28 -17.98
C ALA A 598 4.65 -13.67 -19.19
N GLY A 599 5.88 -13.22 -19.01
CA GLY A 599 6.85 -13.23 -20.11
C GLY A 599 6.69 -12.13 -21.16
N ARG A 600 5.73 -11.22 -21.03
CA ARG A 600 5.55 -10.08 -21.93
C ARG A 600 5.06 -8.83 -21.19
N PRO A 601 5.90 -8.22 -20.33
CA PRO A 601 5.55 -6.97 -19.71
C PRO A 601 5.35 -5.88 -20.77
N PRO A 602 4.46 -4.89 -20.53
CA PRO A 602 4.14 -3.85 -21.51
C PRO A 602 5.31 -2.92 -21.84
N VAL A 603 6.29 -2.81 -20.93
CA VAL A 603 7.50 -2.00 -21.05
C VAL A 603 8.70 -2.74 -20.49
N THR A 604 9.90 -2.46 -21.02
CA THR A 604 11.16 -3.04 -20.55
C THR A 604 12.29 -2.01 -20.61
N LEU A 605 13.36 -2.29 -19.88
CA LEU A 605 14.65 -1.64 -20.08
C LEU A 605 15.64 -2.66 -20.64
N THR A 606 16.59 -2.21 -21.44
CA THR A 606 17.77 -2.99 -21.83
C THR A 606 19.00 -2.37 -21.17
N VAL A 607 19.96 -3.20 -20.79
CA VAL A 607 21.22 -2.78 -20.16
C VAL A 607 22.32 -3.76 -20.52
N ALA A 608 23.55 -3.27 -20.69
CA ALA A 608 24.72 -4.13 -20.83
C ALA A 608 25.08 -4.75 -19.47
N ALA A 609 25.24 -6.07 -19.45
CA ALA A 609 25.60 -6.83 -18.26
C ALA A 609 26.68 -7.85 -18.57
N CYS A 610 27.55 -8.16 -17.61
CA CYS A 610 28.53 -9.23 -17.68
C CYS A 610 28.31 -10.25 -16.57
N PRO A 611 28.62 -11.55 -16.80
CA PRO A 611 28.61 -12.54 -15.75
C PRO A 611 29.71 -12.27 -14.73
N ILE A 612 29.41 -12.51 -13.45
CA ILE A 612 30.34 -12.31 -12.33
C ILE A 612 30.30 -13.52 -11.39
N ASP A 613 31.26 -13.61 -10.47
CA ASP A 613 31.20 -14.53 -9.35
C ASP A 613 30.31 -13.91 -8.26
N TRP A 614 29.14 -14.51 -8.05
CA TRP A 614 28.17 -14.08 -7.02
C TRP A 614 27.55 -15.31 -6.35
N PRO A 615 28.12 -15.79 -5.24
CA PRO A 615 27.74 -17.06 -4.64
C PRO A 615 26.37 -17.00 -3.95
N LEU A 616 25.82 -18.17 -3.69
CA LEU A 616 24.70 -18.35 -2.75
C LEU A 616 25.21 -18.31 -1.30
N ALA A 617 24.47 -17.69 -0.41
CA ALA A 617 24.63 -17.82 1.03
C ALA A 617 23.91 -19.08 1.52
N GLY A 618 24.63 -19.96 2.24
CA GLY A 618 24.08 -21.23 2.74
C GLY A 618 23.47 -22.13 1.67
N ASP A 619 23.86 -21.99 0.40
CA ASP A 619 23.32 -22.69 -0.77
C ASP A 619 21.82 -22.43 -1.02
N MET A 620 21.26 -21.33 -0.49
CA MET A 620 19.81 -21.07 -0.50
C MET A 620 19.40 -19.77 -1.15
N PHE A 621 20.07 -18.66 -0.87
CA PHE A 621 19.72 -17.32 -1.32
C PHE A 621 20.96 -16.55 -1.75
N ALA A 622 20.81 -15.47 -2.52
CA ALA A 622 21.94 -14.69 -2.98
C ALA A 622 22.75 -14.13 -1.79
N ALA A 623 24.08 -14.23 -1.84
CA ALA A 623 24.94 -13.46 -0.95
C ALA A 623 24.72 -11.95 -1.17
N PRO A 624 25.17 -11.05 -0.27
CA PRO A 624 25.19 -9.62 -0.56
C PRO A 624 25.85 -9.33 -1.91
N PRO A 625 25.35 -8.31 -2.67
CA PRO A 625 25.95 -7.94 -3.96
C PRO A 625 27.45 -7.68 -3.83
N PRO A 626 28.32 -8.22 -4.73
CA PRO A 626 29.75 -7.91 -4.73
C PRO A 626 29.99 -6.41 -4.97
N GLU A 627 30.85 -5.76 -4.14
CA GLU A 627 31.13 -4.32 -4.24
C GLU A 627 31.94 -3.94 -5.50
N ASP A 628 32.95 -4.75 -5.84
CA ASP A 628 33.82 -4.52 -6.99
C ASP A 628 33.85 -5.78 -7.89
N PRO A 629 32.76 -6.08 -8.60
CA PRO A 629 32.62 -7.31 -9.35
C PRO A 629 33.58 -7.34 -10.55
N VAL A 630 34.24 -8.49 -10.76
CA VAL A 630 35.06 -8.76 -11.94
C VAL A 630 34.22 -9.51 -12.96
N CYS A 631 34.14 -8.98 -14.19
CA CYS A 631 33.49 -9.68 -15.30
C CYS A 631 34.23 -10.97 -15.67
N LEU A 632 33.53 -12.10 -15.64
CA LEU A 632 34.02 -13.41 -16.04
C LEU A 632 33.86 -13.69 -17.55
N GLY A 633 33.15 -12.80 -18.26
CA GLY A 633 32.87 -12.91 -19.68
C GLY A 633 32.54 -11.58 -20.32
N ALA A 634 32.20 -11.61 -21.61
CA ALA A 634 31.88 -10.41 -22.37
C ALA A 634 30.52 -9.80 -21.90
N PHE A 635 30.40 -8.48 -22.00
CA PHE A 635 29.14 -7.80 -21.85
C PHE A 635 28.14 -8.23 -22.93
N ARG A 636 26.89 -8.43 -22.49
CA ARG A 636 25.75 -8.70 -23.37
C ARG A 636 24.55 -7.84 -22.92
N ASN A 637 23.66 -7.51 -23.82
CA ASN A 637 22.43 -6.85 -23.46
C ASN A 637 21.50 -7.84 -22.76
N VAL A 638 20.98 -7.42 -21.59
CA VAL A 638 19.94 -8.11 -20.85
C VAL A 638 18.70 -7.21 -20.76
N THR A 639 17.53 -7.82 -20.57
CA THR A 639 16.26 -7.12 -20.45
C THR A 639 15.84 -7.06 -18.99
N LEU A 640 15.48 -5.87 -18.51
CA LEU A 640 14.90 -5.67 -17.20
C LEU A 640 13.39 -5.47 -17.35
N TRP A 641 12.64 -6.13 -16.48
CA TRP A 641 11.19 -6.09 -16.42
C TRP A 641 10.71 -5.21 -15.25
N PRO A 642 9.47 -4.67 -15.30
CA PRO A 642 8.86 -4.12 -14.10
C PRO A 642 8.90 -5.14 -12.94
N PHE A 643 9.33 -4.69 -11.78
CA PHE A 643 9.55 -5.53 -10.59
C PHE A 643 8.36 -6.45 -10.26
N GLY A 644 7.13 -5.93 -10.36
CA GLY A 644 5.91 -6.69 -10.11
C GLY A 644 5.73 -7.91 -11.02
N ALA A 645 6.32 -7.90 -12.22
CA ALA A 645 6.23 -9.01 -13.18
C ALA A 645 7.33 -10.08 -12.97
N ALA A 646 8.48 -9.71 -12.41
CA ALA A 646 9.61 -10.62 -12.19
C ALA A 646 9.44 -11.41 -10.89
N LYS A 647 9.05 -12.68 -10.96
CA LYS A 647 8.76 -13.51 -9.77
C LYS A 647 10.02 -14.12 -9.14
N LEU A 648 11.01 -14.55 -9.94
CA LEU A 648 12.40 -14.69 -9.49
C LEU A 648 13.19 -13.54 -10.11
N ARG A 649 14.03 -12.87 -9.30
CA ARG A 649 14.58 -11.59 -9.74
C ARG A 649 15.88 -11.18 -9.07
N ILE A 650 16.62 -10.34 -9.78
CA ILE A 650 17.62 -9.42 -9.24
C ILE A 650 17.16 -7.99 -9.54
N SER A 651 17.08 -7.13 -8.53
CA SER A 651 16.73 -5.71 -8.69
C SER A 651 17.64 -4.74 -7.94
N GLU A 652 18.56 -5.24 -7.12
CA GLU A 652 19.73 -4.52 -6.62
C GLU A 652 20.97 -5.15 -7.26
N PHE A 653 21.57 -4.44 -8.21
CA PHE A 653 22.59 -4.96 -9.10
C PHE A 653 23.98 -4.51 -8.69
N PRO A 654 24.99 -5.41 -8.66
CA PRO A 654 26.40 -5.03 -8.72
C PRO A 654 26.69 -4.21 -9.99
N VAL A 655 27.65 -3.27 -9.91
CA VAL A 655 27.98 -2.35 -11.00
C VAL A 655 29.32 -2.73 -11.62
N ALA A 656 29.34 -2.90 -12.94
CA ALA A 656 30.54 -3.02 -13.73
C ALA A 656 30.48 -2.04 -14.92
N ARG A 657 31.62 -1.68 -15.51
CA ARG A 657 31.67 -0.76 -16.65
C ARG A 657 32.07 -1.48 -17.91
N VAL A 658 31.38 -1.20 -19.00
CA VAL A 658 31.82 -1.60 -20.34
C VAL A 658 33.19 -0.94 -20.61
N PRO A 659 34.25 -1.70 -20.95
CA PRO A 659 35.54 -1.12 -21.25
C PRO A 659 35.45 -0.09 -22.37
N GLU A 660 36.01 1.09 -22.16
CA GLU A 660 36.18 2.05 -23.24
C GLU A 660 37.12 1.44 -24.31
N VAL A 661 36.59 1.23 -25.51
CA VAL A 661 37.44 0.86 -26.66
C VAL A 661 38.26 2.09 -27.02
N SER A 662 39.48 2.18 -26.50
CA SER A 662 40.42 3.17 -26.98
C SER A 662 40.75 2.83 -28.43
N PHE A 663 40.17 3.51 -29.38
CA PHE A 663 40.72 3.57 -30.74
C PHE A 663 42.10 4.26 -30.66
N ARG A 664 43.18 3.49 -30.42
CA ARG A 664 44.49 3.96 -30.79
C ARG A 664 44.47 4.03 -32.30
N GLY A 665 44.40 5.28 -32.82
CA GLY A 665 44.67 5.51 -34.23
C GLY A 665 45.98 4.87 -34.57
N GLN A 666 45.99 3.89 -35.45
CA GLN A 666 47.19 3.53 -36.17
C GLN A 666 47.48 4.77 -37.03
N ASP A 667 48.55 5.52 -36.66
CA ASP A 667 49.18 6.46 -37.57
C ASP A 667 49.55 5.65 -38.83
N PRO A 668 49.12 6.04 -40.03
CA PRO A 668 49.63 5.45 -41.24
C PRO A 668 51.08 5.92 -41.36
N GLU A 669 52.03 5.03 -41.10
CA GLU A 669 53.43 5.23 -41.53
C GLU A 669 53.41 5.56 -43.03
N ALA A 670 53.85 6.76 -43.33
CA ALA A 670 54.07 7.22 -44.66
C ALA A 670 55.30 6.45 -45.23
N ASP A 671 55.04 5.36 -45.95
CA ASP A 671 56.06 4.77 -46.85
C ASP A 671 56.23 5.74 -48.02
N SER A 672 57.31 6.54 -47.94
CA SER A 672 57.86 7.27 -49.06
C SER A 672 58.56 6.27 -49.95
N PHE A 673 57.99 5.90 -51.09
CA PHE A 673 58.75 5.34 -52.22
C PHE A 673 59.17 6.47 -53.14
N GLU A 674 60.49 6.73 -53.13
CA GLU A 674 61.20 7.41 -54.23
C GLU A 674 61.23 6.53 -55.46
N PHE A 675 60.78 7.10 -56.60
CA PHE A 675 61.34 6.93 -57.92
C PHE A 675 61.12 8.22 -58.74
#